data_eb949310de06ed6aa3febc9f9ce86af1
#
_entry.id   eb949310de06ed6aa3febc9f9ce86af1
#
_cell.length_a   1.000
_cell.length_b   1.000
_cell.length_c   1.000
_cell.angle_alpha   90.00
_cell.angle_beta   90.00
_cell.angle_gamma   90.00
#
_symmetry.space_group_name_H-M   'P 1'
#
loop_
_entity.id
_entity.type
_entity.pdbx_description
1 polymer ?
#
loop_
_entity_poly.entity_id
_entity_poly.type
_entity_poly.pdbx_seq_one_letter_code
_entity_poly.pdbx_strand_id
1 'polypeptide(L)'
;MGSKLFGKSRFVLSLFLILSLALVVGCGSAAPEVVETEVIKEVPLEVEVEKQVIREVPVEVEREVVREVPVEVTVEKEIIKEIPSERVVERVVIPTPIPAQVMEARVASERLDKVAVAVGGISWDSNYTYKVNIGGFLDKWPVYEYLVGVDNATGGYTGELATEWSIAENGKDWTFKLREDIPWQDGYGNFSAEDVRHSMWLLVQPTAAPSGASTWRKIMGTSRGDDEATTLARAEEVVEIIDDHEVVIHLGIVLPEALFNLGKRRNMPIESKARWDAVGDEGMGEKMVGTGPLQFVERVEGSHVLYDAVDEHWRVVPDYHQLEFRAIAESQTRLASLLTEQVHLAVIERAIRDEVTSRGFEFVSGVFPGIQHHWTFYGNYHTEPETLDPTNPMLIKEVRQAMAKAVNREAIVEALLPGAKVQIPSFVKFTELDGQNWPGLINPEWSERWDAMYGYDPDAARELLAAAGYADGFEFTLALDSNSALPEIIDIGQALALDFENIGLKPTLANIEASKIRSQRRAREIHNTLAGSAGYSYTVYHLETLFCTCGSVHTFADPFIDQKIDELHVTVDATQRINIMREIGDFCYDNFCALPMFDVAPDIAVNPAYIESYVFPGFISGFYTHLEYIETVPQ
;
A
#
# COMPACT_ATOMS: atom_id res chain seq x y z
N MET A 1 65.52 -18.26 15.38
CA MET A 1 66.23 -16.97 15.28
C MET A 1 65.19 -15.96 14.93
N GLY A 2 64.67 -15.26 15.75
CA GLY A 2 64.96 -14.14 16.64
C GLY A 2 64.21 -12.96 16.04
N SER A 3 63.51 -12.16 16.63
CA SER A 3 63.15 -11.66 17.94
C SER A 3 62.48 -10.32 17.78
N LYS A 4 61.34 -10.11 18.46
CA LYS A 4 60.91 -8.92 19.21
C LYS A 4 61.05 -7.53 18.58
N LEU A 5 60.01 -6.66 18.61
CA LEU A 5 59.82 -5.77 19.77
C LEU A 5 58.54 -4.88 19.61
N PHE A 6 57.85 -4.78 20.67
CA PHE A 6 56.88 -3.84 21.20
C PHE A 6 57.05 -2.35 20.83
N GLY A 7 55.95 -1.63 20.69
CA GLY A 7 55.86 -0.18 20.77
C GLY A 7 54.48 0.28 21.23
N LYS A 8 54.29 0.50 22.53
CA LYS A 8 53.16 1.20 23.16
C LYS A 8 53.30 2.71 22.87
N SER A 9 52.21 3.39 22.54
CA SER A 9 52.15 4.84 22.67
C SER A 9 50.80 5.29 23.22
N ARG A 10 50.94 6.14 24.17
CA ARG A 10 50.09 6.64 25.23
C ARG A 10 49.07 7.66 24.77
N PHE A 11 47.91 7.64 25.45
CA PHE A 11 46.94 8.71 25.63
C PHE A 11 47.58 10.07 25.96
N VAL A 12 47.03 11.13 25.37
CA VAL A 12 47.07 12.50 25.89
C VAL A 12 45.68 13.07 25.93
N LEU A 13 45.20 13.26 27.13
CA LEU A 13 43.98 13.97 27.51
C LEU A 13 44.31 15.46 27.55
N SER A 14 43.61 16.31 26.81
CA SER A 14 43.71 17.76 26.99
C SER A 14 42.38 18.32 27.48
N LEU A 15 42.43 18.70 28.73
CA LEU A 15 41.41 19.41 29.49
C LEU A 15 41.50 20.90 29.14
N PHE A 16 40.45 21.52 28.61
CA PHE A 16 40.33 22.99 28.55
C PHE A 16 39.26 23.46 29.54
N LEU A 17 39.74 24.12 30.56
CA LEU A 17 39.02 24.87 31.57
C LEU A 17 38.83 26.30 31.02
N ILE A 18 37.63 26.81 30.88
CA ILE A 18 37.37 28.23 30.68
C ILE A 18 36.53 28.76 31.86
N LEU A 19 37.12 29.74 32.45
CA LEU A 19 36.74 30.47 33.63
C LEU A 19 35.55 31.40 33.39
N SER A 20 34.56 31.33 34.24
CA SER A 20 33.41 32.23 34.32
C SER A 20 33.77 33.52 35.01
N LEU A 21 33.36 34.65 34.46
CA LEU A 21 33.35 35.95 35.15
C LEU A 21 31.89 36.40 35.36
N ALA A 22 31.48 36.47 36.61
CA ALA A 22 30.23 36.99 37.05
C ALA A 22 30.26 38.54 37.14
N LEU A 23 29.21 39.19 36.68
CA LEU A 23 28.91 40.58 37.07
C LEU A 23 27.46 40.66 37.59
N VAL A 24 27.37 40.97 38.84
CA VAL A 24 26.16 41.23 39.63
C VAL A 24 25.78 42.72 39.55
N VAL A 25 24.56 43.06 39.16
CA VAL A 25 23.82 44.25 39.56
C VAL A 25 22.35 43.84 39.45
N GLY A 26 21.49 43.77 40.36
CA GLY A 26 21.09 44.56 41.49
C GLY A 26 19.61 44.85 41.39
N CYS A 27 18.79 44.26 42.30
CA CYS A 27 17.54 44.72 42.89
C CYS A 27 16.29 44.94 42.00
N GLY A 28 15.24 44.21 42.36
CA GLY A 28 13.84 44.55 42.08
C GLY A 28 12.91 43.39 42.40
N SER A 29 12.54 43.22 43.66
CA SER A 29 11.54 42.27 44.13
C SER A 29 10.14 42.69 43.72
N ALA A 30 9.41 41.78 43.03
CA ALA A 30 7.93 41.78 43.05
C ALA A 30 7.50 40.32 43.18
N ALA A 31 6.72 40.03 44.20
CA ALA A 31 6.10 38.75 44.46
C ALA A 31 5.01 38.44 43.43
N PRO A 32 4.76 37.17 43.09
CA PRO A 32 3.64 36.83 42.21
C PRO A 32 2.32 36.96 42.97
N GLU A 33 1.41 37.72 42.35
CA GLU A 33 0.01 37.78 42.73
C GLU A 33 -0.66 36.41 42.57
N VAL A 34 -1.28 35.95 43.62
CA VAL A 34 -2.15 34.76 43.64
C VAL A 34 -3.47 35.19 42.99
N VAL A 35 -3.76 34.67 41.81
CA VAL A 35 -5.08 34.79 41.19
C VAL A 35 -5.98 33.74 41.85
N GLU A 36 -6.91 34.19 42.65
CA GLU A 36 -8.01 33.39 43.17
C GLU A 36 -8.92 32.93 42.03
N THR A 37 -9.04 31.64 41.87
CA THR A 37 -9.99 31.01 40.94
C THR A 37 -11.38 31.05 41.58
N GLU A 38 -12.31 31.82 41.00
CA GLU A 38 -13.72 31.77 41.36
C GLU A 38 -14.30 30.39 41.04
N VAL A 39 -14.83 29.75 42.06
CA VAL A 39 -15.62 28.52 41.95
C VAL A 39 -17.00 28.87 41.42
N ILE A 40 -17.30 28.55 40.19
CA ILE A 40 -18.64 28.62 39.61
C ILE A 40 -19.48 27.50 40.22
N LYS A 41 -20.50 27.84 40.97
CA LYS A 41 -21.53 26.93 41.48
C LYS A 41 -22.37 26.42 40.32
N GLU A 42 -22.44 25.09 40.19
CA GLU A 42 -23.39 24.41 39.33
C GLU A 42 -24.83 24.73 39.74
N VAL A 43 -25.63 25.20 38.78
CA VAL A 43 -27.08 25.35 38.90
C VAL A 43 -27.68 24.15 38.12
N PRO A 44 -28.53 23.34 38.76
CA PRO A 44 -29.19 22.25 38.02
C PRO A 44 -30.27 22.84 37.09
N LEU A 45 -30.15 22.65 35.81
CA LEU A 45 -31.24 22.86 34.86
C LEU A 45 -32.07 21.56 34.77
N GLU A 46 -33.27 21.62 35.32
CA GLU A 46 -34.32 20.64 35.04
C GLU A 46 -34.80 20.87 33.59
N VAL A 47 -34.55 19.91 32.71
CA VAL A 47 -35.11 19.87 31.35
C VAL A 47 -36.35 18.95 31.42
N GLU A 48 -37.53 19.55 31.29
CA GLU A 48 -38.76 18.79 31.02
C GLU A 48 -38.68 18.14 29.64
N VAL A 49 -38.69 16.81 29.62
CA VAL A 49 -38.77 16.02 28.38
C VAL A 49 -40.23 15.84 28.01
N GLU A 50 -40.69 16.56 27.01
CA GLU A 50 -41.99 16.28 26.37
C GLU A 50 -41.95 14.92 25.67
N LYS A 51 -42.76 14.00 26.18
CA LYS A 51 -43.02 12.71 25.51
C LYS A 51 -43.89 12.92 24.26
N GLN A 52 -43.30 12.90 23.09
CA GLN A 52 -44.05 12.71 21.86
C GLN A 52 -44.53 11.27 21.75
N VAL A 53 -45.83 11.08 21.74
CA VAL A 53 -46.50 9.83 21.48
C VAL A 53 -46.57 9.60 19.98
N ILE A 54 -45.73 8.71 19.46
CA ILE A 54 -45.80 8.27 18.07
C ILE A 54 -47.00 7.33 17.93
N ARG A 55 -48.03 7.73 17.17
CA ARG A 55 -49.11 6.88 16.73
C ARG A 55 -48.66 6.13 15.49
N GLU A 56 -48.56 4.81 15.60
CA GLU A 56 -48.38 3.95 14.43
C GLU A 56 -49.67 3.98 13.58
N VAL A 57 -49.50 4.35 12.31
CA VAL A 57 -50.53 4.22 11.29
C VAL A 57 -50.19 2.97 10.48
N PRO A 58 -51.07 1.98 10.34
CA PRO A 58 -50.81 0.80 9.52
C PRO A 58 -50.80 1.22 8.04
N VAL A 59 -49.69 1.00 7.36
CA VAL A 59 -49.62 1.07 5.90
C VAL A 59 -49.87 -0.34 5.37
N GLU A 60 -50.98 -0.50 4.65
CA GLU A 60 -51.24 -1.70 3.84
C GLU A 60 -50.22 -1.76 2.71
N VAL A 61 -49.36 -2.78 2.74
CA VAL A 61 -48.46 -3.12 1.64
C VAL A 61 -49.18 -4.11 0.73
N GLU A 62 -49.59 -3.70 -0.42
CA GLU A 62 -50.02 -4.60 -1.49
C GLU A 62 -48.84 -5.50 -1.89
N ARG A 63 -49.01 -6.80 -1.65
CA ARG A 63 -48.09 -7.83 -2.16
C ARG A 63 -48.48 -8.17 -3.60
N GLU A 64 -47.60 -7.78 -4.51
CA GLU A 64 -47.62 -8.29 -5.87
C GLU A 64 -47.23 -9.78 -5.86
N VAL A 65 -48.18 -10.63 -6.22
CA VAL A 65 -47.96 -12.08 -6.35
C VAL A 65 -47.42 -12.36 -7.73
N VAL A 66 -46.11 -12.57 -7.83
CA VAL A 66 -45.49 -13.09 -9.05
C VAL A 66 -45.87 -14.56 -9.20
N ARG A 67 -46.70 -14.86 -10.21
CA ARG A 67 -46.99 -16.23 -10.62
C ARG A 67 -45.85 -16.75 -11.46
N GLU A 68 -45.13 -17.75 -10.96
CA GLU A 68 -44.23 -18.55 -11.77
C GLU A 68 -45.03 -19.35 -12.80
N VAL A 69 -44.69 -19.14 -14.07
CA VAL A 69 -45.19 -19.95 -15.19
C VAL A 69 -44.15 -21.04 -15.44
N PRO A 70 -44.49 -22.33 -15.37
CA PRO A 70 -43.57 -23.40 -15.72
C PRO A 70 -43.31 -23.38 -17.24
N VAL A 71 -42.05 -23.17 -17.62
CA VAL A 71 -41.59 -23.41 -18.99
C VAL A 71 -41.12 -24.85 -19.09
N GLU A 72 -41.89 -25.68 -19.82
CA GLU A 72 -41.43 -27.01 -20.23
C GLU A 72 -40.29 -26.86 -21.24
N VAL A 73 -39.07 -27.24 -20.82
CA VAL A 73 -37.94 -27.36 -21.73
C VAL A 73 -37.89 -28.78 -22.27
N THR A 74 -38.26 -28.93 -23.54
CA THR A 74 -38.09 -30.19 -24.25
C THR A 74 -36.62 -30.34 -24.62
N VAL A 75 -35.94 -31.28 -23.98
CA VAL A 75 -34.54 -31.63 -24.31
C VAL A 75 -34.57 -32.58 -25.52
N GLU A 76 -34.24 -32.07 -26.69
CA GLU A 76 -33.91 -32.94 -27.83
C GLU A 76 -32.51 -33.48 -27.66
N LYS A 77 -32.42 -34.80 -27.67
CA LYS A 77 -31.17 -35.57 -27.53
C LYS A 77 -30.53 -35.69 -28.91
N GLU A 78 -29.60 -34.78 -29.24
CA GLU A 78 -28.75 -34.95 -30.42
C GLU A 78 -27.64 -36.01 -30.17
N ILE A 79 -27.57 -36.96 -31.08
CA ILE A 79 -26.50 -37.98 -31.13
C ILE A 79 -25.29 -37.32 -31.79
N ILE A 80 -24.27 -37.02 -30.98
CA ILE A 80 -23.01 -36.48 -31.49
C ILE A 80 -22.23 -37.62 -32.12
N LYS A 81 -22.02 -37.58 -33.45
CA LYS A 81 -21.01 -38.33 -34.15
C LYS A 81 -19.64 -37.72 -33.88
N GLU A 82 -18.68 -38.57 -33.49
CA GLU A 82 -17.29 -38.16 -33.30
C GLU A 82 -16.74 -37.53 -34.60
N ILE A 83 -16.34 -36.27 -34.50
CA ILE A 83 -15.55 -35.55 -35.48
C ILE A 83 -14.13 -35.50 -34.91
N PRO A 84 -13.06 -35.73 -35.73
CA PRO A 84 -11.68 -35.70 -35.26
C PRO A 84 -11.36 -34.33 -34.65
N SER A 85 -10.77 -34.32 -33.47
CA SER A 85 -10.43 -33.12 -32.73
C SER A 85 -9.40 -32.26 -33.46
N GLU A 86 -9.85 -31.20 -34.14
CA GLU A 86 -9.01 -30.04 -34.28
C GLU A 86 -8.88 -29.42 -32.88
N ARG A 87 -7.63 -29.30 -32.41
CA ARG A 87 -7.32 -28.62 -31.13
C ARG A 87 -7.83 -27.19 -31.22
N VAL A 88 -8.98 -26.91 -30.59
CA VAL A 88 -9.40 -25.54 -30.31
C VAL A 88 -8.48 -25.07 -29.19
N VAL A 89 -7.52 -24.25 -29.52
CA VAL A 89 -6.73 -23.51 -28.55
C VAL A 89 -7.67 -22.49 -27.93
N GLU A 90 -8.23 -22.79 -26.76
CA GLU A 90 -8.89 -21.75 -25.96
C GLU A 90 -7.81 -20.76 -25.54
N ARG A 91 -7.69 -19.68 -26.30
CA ARG A 91 -6.96 -18.51 -25.83
C ARG A 91 -7.73 -17.97 -24.61
N VAL A 92 -7.07 -17.95 -23.46
CA VAL A 92 -7.55 -17.15 -22.33
C VAL A 92 -7.55 -15.69 -22.81
N VAL A 93 -8.72 -15.19 -23.18
CA VAL A 93 -8.88 -13.80 -23.60
C VAL A 93 -8.82 -12.98 -22.30
N ILE A 94 -7.63 -12.49 -21.97
CA ILE A 94 -7.52 -11.40 -21.00
C ILE A 94 -8.29 -10.22 -21.60
N PRO A 95 -9.13 -9.50 -20.81
CA PRO A 95 -9.92 -8.40 -21.35
C PRO A 95 -9.06 -7.48 -22.20
N THR A 96 -9.53 -7.18 -23.39
CA THR A 96 -8.88 -6.24 -24.31
C THR A 96 -8.67 -4.93 -23.55
N PRO A 97 -7.46 -4.31 -23.63
CA PRO A 97 -7.21 -3.03 -22.97
C PRO A 97 -8.31 -2.03 -23.34
N ILE A 98 -8.88 -1.36 -22.35
CA ILE A 98 -9.76 -0.23 -22.60
C ILE A 98 -8.90 0.83 -23.29
N PRO A 99 -9.30 1.34 -24.49
CA PRO A 99 -8.54 2.40 -25.12
C PRO A 99 -8.43 3.58 -24.15
N ALA A 100 -7.23 4.09 -23.93
CA ALA A 100 -7.05 5.29 -23.13
C ALA A 100 -7.96 6.40 -23.71
N GLN A 101 -8.82 6.98 -22.86
CA GLN A 101 -9.60 8.13 -23.28
C GLN A 101 -8.63 9.29 -23.47
N VAL A 102 -8.46 9.71 -24.71
CA VAL A 102 -7.70 10.93 -25.00
C VAL A 102 -8.59 12.09 -24.58
N MET A 103 -8.27 12.72 -23.45
CA MET A 103 -8.90 14.00 -23.09
C MET A 103 -8.45 15.05 -24.10
N GLU A 104 -9.42 15.83 -24.65
CA GLU A 104 -9.06 16.99 -25.46
C GLU A 104 -8.30 17.98 -24.54
N ALA A 105 -7.07 18.29 -24.91
CA ALA A 105 -6.24 19.24 -24.17
C ALA A 105 -6.90 20.64 -24.21
N ARG A 106 -7.09 21.25 -23.04
CA ARG A 106 -7.50 22.66 -22.98
C ARG A 106 -6.41 23.56 -23.60
N VAL A 107 -6.83 24.70 -24.13
CA VAL A 107 -5.87 25.70 -24.64
C VAL A 107 -4.97 26.14 -23.50
N ALA A 108 -3.66 26.22 -23.72
CA ALA A 108 -2.66 26.52 -22.68
C ALA A 108 -2.98 27.77 -21.82
N SER A 109 -3.68 28.76 -22.39
CA SER A 109 -4.11 29.97 -21.67
C SER A 109 -5.26 29.78 -20.67
N GLU A 110 -5.86 28.58 -20.62
CA GLU A 110 -6.99 28.25 -19.72
C GLU A 110 -6.55 27.28 -18.61
N ARG A 111 -5.31 26.79 -18.64
CA ARG A 111 -4.76 25.88 -17.63
C ARG A 111 -4.39 26.64 -16.36
N LEU A 112 -4.64 26.03 -15.20
CA LEU A 112 -4.19 26.57 -13.92
C LEU A 112 -2.66 26.66 -13.87
N ASP A 113 -2.10 27.75 -13.33
CA ASP A 113 -0.65 27.89 -13.23
C ASP A 113 -0.01 26.73 -12.45
N LYS A 114 -0.60 26.34 -11.32
CA LYS A 114 -0.05 25.27 -10.48
C LYS A 114 -1.12 24.53 -9.69
N VAL A 115 -1.01 23.21 -9.63
CA VAL A 115 -1.69 22.36 -8.65
C VAL A 115 -0.71 22.00 -7.53
N ALA A 116 -1.03 22.37 -6.29
CA ALA A 116 -0.23 22.05 -5.11
C ALA A 116 -0.95 21.06 -4.19
N VAL A 117 -0.25 19.99 -3.80
CA VAL A 117 -0.76 18.87 -3.00
C VAL A 117 0.03 18.78 -1.69
N ALA A 118 -0.63 18.96 -0.54
CA ALA A 118 0.00 18.79 0.77
C ALA A 118 -0.14 17.34 1.26
N VAL A 119 0.99 16.71 1.54
CA VAL A 119 1.11 15.34 2.07
C VAL A 119 1.88 15.33 3.40
N GLY A 120 1.69 14.29 4.22
CA GLY A 120 2.38 14.17 5.52
C GLY A 120 3.91 14.03 5.41
N GLY A 121 4.39 13.57 4.26
CA GLY A 121 5.81 13.41 3.94
C GLY A 121 5.99 12.82 2.55
N ILE A 122 7.15 13.05 1.97
CA ILE A 122 7.58 12.44 0.70
C ILE A 122 8.51 11.30 1.08
N SER A 123 7.97 10.07 1.09
CA SER A 123 8.73 8.89 1.51
C SER A 123 9.95 8.64 0.61
N TRP A 124 11.08 8.25 1.21
CA TRP A 124 12.30 7.91 0.47
C TRP A 124 12.88 9.04 -0.36
N ASP A 125 12.80 10.24 0.06
CA ASP A 125 13.27 11.49 -0.56
C ASP A 125 14.45 11.28 -1.54
N SER A 126 14.16 10.62 -2.67
CA SER A 126 15.11 10.05 -3.63
C SER A 126 14.49 10.00 -5.02
N ASN A 127 15.30 10.23 -6.05
CA ASN A 127 14.87 10.15 -7.44
C ASN A 127 14.99 8.74 -8.06
N TYR A 128 15.62 7.79 -7.37
CA TYR A 128 15.69 6.41 -7.86
C TYR A 128 14.34 5.71 -7.85
N THR A 129 14.08 4.90 -8.86
CA THR A 129 12.90 4.01 -8.96
C THR A 129 13.20 2.63 -8.37
N TYR A 130 14.36 2.06 -8.63
CA TYR A 130 14.75 0.69 -8.26
C TYR A 130 15.44 0.56 -6.90
N LYS A 131 15.73 1.66 -6.21
CA LYS A 131 16.31 1.67 -4.86
C LYS A 131 15.31 2.02 -3.76
N VAL A 132 14.04 2.22 -4.11
CA VAL A 132 12.97 2.60 -3.20
C VAL A 132 11.86 1.54 -3.14
N ASN A 133 11.08 1.55 -2.07
CA ASN A 133 9.87 0.71 -2.00
C ASN A 133 8.65 1.44 -2.59
N ILE A 134 7.49 0.75 -2.61
CA ILE A 134 6.24 1.32 -3.15
C ILE A 134 5.84 2.64 -2.48
N GLY A 135 6.14 2.83 -1.18
CA GLY A 135 5.89 4.10 -0.48
C GLY A 135 6.68 5.28 -1.04
N GLY A 136 7.79 5.02 -1.74
CA GLY A 136 8.60 6.05 -2.40
C GLY A 136 8.19 6.39 -3.83
N PHE A 137 6.98 6.00 -4.26
CA PHE A 137 6.53 6.20 -5.64
C PHE A 137 5.50 7.31 -5.83
N LEU A 138 4.93 7.86 -4.75
CA LEU A 138 3.97 8.95 -4.85
C LEU A 138 4.44 10.08 -5.79
N ASP A 139 5.68 10.46 -5.64
CA ASP A 139 6.34 11.52 -6.37
C ASP A 139 6.99 11.08 -7.70
N LYS A 140 6.90 9.81 -8.08
CA LYS A 140 7.48 9.27 -9.31
C LYS A 140 6.44 8.97 -10.39
N TRP A 141 5.22 8.60 -9.99
CA TRP A 141 4.13 8.31 -10.93
C TRP A 141 3.86 9.41 -11.96
N PRO A 142 4.00 10.70 -11.65
CA PRO A 142 3.78 11.75 -12.64
C PRO A 142 4.77 11.73 -13.81
N VAL A 143 6.00 11.21 -13.58
CA VAL A 143 7.10 11.25 -14.55
C VAL A 143 7.21 9.97 -15.36
N TYR A 144 6.96 8.81 -14.71
CA TYR A 144 7.20 7.51 -15.34
C TYR A 144 5.93 6.85 -15.83
N GLU A 145 6.04 6.18 -16.97
CA GLU A 145 5.03 5.28 -17.49
C GLU A 145 5.47 3.83 -17.38
N TYR A 146 4.52 2.93 -17.63
CA TYR A 146 4.62 1.49 -17.40
C TYR A 146 4.21 0.74 -18.64
N LEU A 147 4.53 -0.57 -18.74
CA LEU A 147 3.96 -1.39 -19.82
C LEU A 147 2.43 -1.39 -19.70
N VAL A 148 1.93 -1.65 -18.51
CA VAL A 148 0.50 -1.73 -18.23
C VAL A 148 0.15 -0.74 -17.14
N GLY A 149 -0.75 0.17 -17.47
CA GLY A 149 -1.32 1.16 -16.57
C GLY A 149 -2.55 0.65 -15.83
N VAL A 150 -3.17 1.60 -15.15
CA VAL A 150 -4.43 1.40 -14.42
C VAL A 150 -5.38 2.52 -14.80
N ASP A 151 -6.59 2.17 -15.16
CA ASP A 151 -7.65 3.15 -15.43
C ASP A 151 -8.09 3.83 -14.13
N ASN A 152 -8.20 5.15 -14.15
CA ASN A 152 -8.47 5.95 -12.96
C ASN A 152 -9.87 5.74 -12.36
N ALA A 153 -10.87 5.43 -13.20
CA ALA A 153 -12.26 5.29 -12.80
C ALA A 153 -12.66 3.84 -12.50
N THR A 154 -12.14 2.88 -13.27
CA THR A 154 -12.52 1.46 -13.14
C THR A 154 -11.49 0.64 -12.38
N GLY A 155 -10.26 1.15 -12.19
CA GLY A 155 -9.15 0.39 -11.62
C GLY A 155 -8.68 -0.79 -12.48
N GLY A 156 -9.26 -0.99 -13.67
CA GLY A 156 -8.88 -2.04 -14.61
C GLY A 156 -7.50 -1.81 -15.22
N TYR A 157 -6.91 -2.86 -15.79
CA TYR A 157 -5.68 -2.70 -16.55
C TYR A 157 -5.93 -1.97 -17.86
N THR A 158 -5.07 -1.02 -18.17
CA THR A 158 -5.08 -0.28 -19.44
C THR A 158 -3.69 -0.28 -20.06
N GLY A 159 -3.60 -0.17 -21.38
CA GLY A 159 -2.32 -0.06 -22.07
C GLY A 159 -1.67 1.30 -21.80
N GLU A 160 -0.45 1.30 -21.28
CA GLU A 160 0.43 2.47 -21.29
C GLU A 160 1.48 2.29 -22.40
N LEU A 161 2.71 1.93 -22.10
CA LEU A 161 3.74 1.71 -23.11
C LEU A 161 3.55 0.40 -23.88
N ALA A 162 2.77 -0.56 -23.39
CA ALA A 162 2.30 -1.70 -24.15
C ALA A 162 0.87 -1.46 -24.66
N THR A 163 0.62 -1.80 -25.92
CA THR A 163 -0.71 -1.70 -26.57
C THR A 163 -1.51 -2.98 -26.44
N GLU A 164 -0.81 -4.13 -26.41
CA GLU A 164 -1.40 -5.45 -26.31
C GLU A 164 -0.50 -6.36 -25.46
N TRP A 165 -1.10 -7.36 -24.83
CA TRP A 165 -0.36 -8.42 -24.12
C TRP A 165 -1.13 -9.72 -24.14
N SER A 166 -0.38 -10.82 -23.99
CA SER A 166 -0.94 -12.16 -23.87
C SER A 166 -0.04 -13.06 -23.01
N ILE A 167 -0.63 -14.08 -22.40
CA ILE A 167 0.08 -15.11 -21.64
C ILE A 167 0.01 -16.43 -22.39
N ALA A 168 1.12 -17.18 -22.43
CA ALA A 168 1.16 -18.53 -22.97
C ALA A 168 0.51 -19.54 -22.02
N GLU A 169 0.14 -20.72 -22.54
CA GLU A 169 -0.48 -21.82 -21.76
C GLU A 169 0.36 -22.29 -20.56
N ASN A 170 1.68 -22.08 -20.58
CA ASN A 170 2.57 -22.46 -19.48
C ASN A 170 2.47 -21.53 -18.26
N GLY A 171 1.71 -20.42 -18.34
CA GLY A 171 1.54 -19.46 -17.26
C GLY A 171 2.81 -18.67 -16.91
N LYS A 172 3.83 -18.68 -17.77
CA LYS A 172 5.13 -18.05 -17.54
C LYS A 172 5.54 -17.06 -18.61
N ASP A 173 5.18 -17.32 -19.87
CA ASP A 173 5.64 -16.50 -20.99
C ASP A 173 4.60 -15.45 -21.31
N TRP A 174 5.00 -14.18 -21.18
CA TRP A 174 4.17 -13.02 -21.46
C TRP A 174 4.70 -12.27 -22.67
N THR A 175 3.86 -12.10 -23.69
CA THR A 175 4.18 -11.29 -24.87
C THR A 175 3.58 -9.91 -24.72
N PHE A 176 4.35 -8.86 -25.00
CA PHE A 176 3.90 -7.46 -25.01
C PHE A 176 4.23 -6.83 -26.36
N LYS A 177 3.24 -6.18 -26.99
CA LYS A 177 3.46 -5.26 -28.11
C LYS A 177 3.59 -3.84 -27.58
N LEU A 178 4.63 -3.17 -27.97
CA LEU A 178 5.03 -1.87 -27.45
C LEU A 178 4.56 -0.73 -28.36
N ARG A 179 4.36 0.46 -27.79
CA ARG A 179 4.10 1.67 -28.56
C ARG A 179 5.33 2.10 -29.32
N GLU A 180 5.09 2.67 -30.50
CA GLU A 180 6.10 3.31 -31.35
C GLU A 180 6.13 4.81 -31.08
N ASP A 181 7.26 5.44 -31.41
CA ASP A 181 7.44 6.90 -31.42
C ASP A 181 7.15 7.64 -30.10
N ILE A 182 7.34 6.97 -28.95
CA ILE A 182 7.24 7.61 -27.63
C ILE A 182 8.58 8.21 -27.23
N PRO A 183 8.73 9.56 -27.20
CA PRO A 183 10.00 10.18 -26.88
C PRO A 183 10.29 10.15 -25.38
N TRP A 184 11.55 9.88 -25.03
CA TRP A 184 12.06 10.16 -23.70
C TRP A 184 12.22 11.66 -23.48
N GLN A 185 11.87 12.13 -22.29
CA GLN A 185 12.21 13.49 -21.86
C GLN A 185 13.72 13.73 -21.96
N ASP A 186 14.14 14.98 -22.02
CA ASP A 186 15.55 15.41 -22.13
C ASP A 186 16.30 14.86 -23.38
N GLY A 187 15.60 14.30 -24.36
CA GLY A 187 16.17 13.95 -25.66
C GLY A 187 16.98 12.64 -25.70
N TYR A 188 16.68 11.69 -24.83
CA TYR A 188 17.32 10.37 -24.81
C TYR A 188 16.77 9.39 -25.88
N GLY A 189 16.19 9.89 -26.96
CA GLY A 189 15.62 9.08 -28.04
C GLY A 189 14.18 8.64 -27.76
N ASN A 190 13.78 7.54 -28.40
CA ASN A 190 12.44 6.95 -28.23
C ASN A 190 12.49 5.69 -27.38
N PHE A 191 11.37 5.38 -26.72
CA PHE A 191 11.15 4.13 -26.00
C PHE A 191 11.25 2.91 -26.94
N SER A 192 11.84 1.83 -26.45
CA SER A 192 12.02 0.58 -27.19
C SER A 192 12.03 -0.64 -26.28
N ALA A 193 12.10 -1.82 -26.88
CA ALA A 193 12.20 -3.12 -26.19
C ALA A 193 13.45 -3.23 -25.28
N GLU A 194 14.56 -2.54 -25.62
CA GLU A 194 15.75 -2.51 -24.77
C GLU A 194 15.50 -1.80 -23.42
N ASP A 195 14.63 -0.80 -23.40
CA ASP A 195 14.26 -0.11 -22.15
C ASP A 195 13.47 -1.03 -21.22
N VAL A 196 12.65 -1.93 -21.78
CA VAL A 196 11.93 -2.95 -21.00
C VAL A 196 12.92 -3.92 -20.34
N ARG A 197 13.86 -4.47 -21.11
CA ARG A 197 14.91 -5.36 -20.60
C ARG A 197 15.75 -4.68 -19.53
N HIS A 198 16.18 -3.47 -19.80
CA HIS A 198 16.94 -2.65 -18.86
C HIS A 198 16.18 -2.41 -17.56
N SER A 199 14.90 -2.03 -17.62
CA SER A 199 14.07 -1.79 -16.44
C SER A 199 13.91 -3.01 -15.56
N MET A 200 13.73 -4.19 -16.14
CA MET A 200 13.66 -5.44 -15.38
C MET A 200 15.00 -5.78 -14.71
N TRP A 201 16.12 -5.56 -15.41
CA TRP A 201 17.46 -5.74 -14.82
C TRP A 201 17.67 -4.79 -13.63
N LEU A 202 17.27 -3.50 -13.73
CA LEU A 202 17.39 -2.53 -12.64
C LEU A 202 16.76 -3.00 -11.32
N LEU A 203 15.68 -3.79 -11.38
CA LEU A 203 14.97 -4.29 -10.20
C LEU A 203 15.72 -5.42 -9.46
N VAL A 204 16.71 -6.06 -10.08
CA VAL A 204 17.45 -7.19 -9.51
C VAL A 204 18.96 -6.99 -9.44
N GLN A 205 19.47 -5.86 -9.93
CA GLN A 205 20.89 -5.54 -9.82
C GLN A 205 21.37 -5.52 -8.34
N PRO A 206 22.68 -5.66 -8.07
CA PRO A 206 23.20 -5.82 -6.70
C PRO A 206 22.79 -4.70 -5.72
N THR A 207 22.69 -3.45 -6.22
CA THR A 207 22.32 -2.28 -5.41
C THR A 207 20.81 -2.06 -5.31
N ALA A 208 20.00 -2.83 -6.04
CA ALA A 208 18.56 -2.68 -6.07
C ALA A 208 17.90 -3.08 -4.73
N ALA A 209 16.92 -2.28 -4.31
CA ALA A 209 16.15 -2.52 -3.11
C ALA A 209 14.63 -2.30 -3.34
N PRO A 210 14.06 -2.76 -4.48
CA PRO A 210 12.66 -2.49 -4.78
C PRO A 210 11.74 -3.22 -3.81
N SER A 211 10.51 -2.75 -3.76
CA SER A 211 9.43 -3.46 -3.10
C SER A 211 9.25 -4.84 -3.76
N GLY A 212 9.20 -5.90 -2.93
CA GLY A 212 9.07 -7.26 -3.47
C GLY A 212 10.32 -7.79 -4.17
N ALA A 213 11.50 -7.34 -3.75
CA ALA A 213 12.78 -7.82 -4.30
C ALA A 213 12.91 -9.35 -4.36
N SER A 214 12.32 -10.08 -3.43
CA SER A 214 12.27 -11.56 -3.45
C SER A 214 11.44 -12.09 -4.63
N THR A 215 10.27 -11.52 -4.87
CA THR A 215 9.42 -11.89 -6.01
C THR A 215 10.09 -11.53 -7.32
N TRP A 216 10.71 -10.34 -7.44
CA TRP A 216 11.48 -9.97 -8.63
C TRP A 216 12.62 -10.94 -8.91
N ARG A 217 13.36 -11.38 -7.88
CA ARG A 217 14.41 -12.39 -8.05
C ARG A 217 13.85 -13.74 -8.50
N LYS A 218 12.70 -14.17 -7.98
CA LYS A 218 12.01 -15.38 -8.46
C LYS A 218 11.58 -15.23 -9.92
N ILE A 219 10.97 -14.10 -10.29
CA ILE A 219 10.56 -13.79 -11.66
C ILE A 219 11.77 -13.86 -12.60
N MET A 220 12.87 -13.23 -12.23
CA MET A 220 14.10 -13.16 -13.03
C MET A 220 14.99 -14.39 -12.89
N GLY A 221 14.70 -15.29 -11.94
CA GLY A 221 15.58 -16.44 -11.65
C GLY A 221 16.96 -16.03 -11.14
N THR A 222 17.05 -14.93 -10.38
CA THR A 222 18.27 -14.42 -9.75
C THR A 222 18.25 -14.65 -8.24
N SER A 223 19.42 -14.49 -7.59
CA SER A 223 19.61 -14.65 -6.16
C SER A 223 20.14 -13.36 -5.52
N ARG A 224 19.94 -13.22 -4.22
CA ARG A 224 20.55 -12.14 -3.46
C ARG A 224 22.06 -12.40 -3.34
N GLY A 225 22.86 -11.55 -3.95
CA GLY A 225 24.33 -11.68 -3.96
C GLY A 225 24.91 -12.08 -5.30
N ASP A 226 24.06 -12.31 -6.31
CA ASP A 226 24.53 -12.37 -7.70
C ASP A 226 25.19 -11.05 -8.06
N ASP A 227 26.25 -11.12 -8.84
CA ASP A 227 26.94 -9.94 -9.34
C ASP A 227 26.20 -9.30 -10.53
N GLU A 228 26.65 -8.12 -10.92
CA GLU A 228 26.05 -7.35 -12.01
C GLU A 228 26.06 -8.13 -13.33
N ALA A 229 27.16 -8.80 -13.66
CA ALA A 229 27.27 -9.57 -14.90
C ALA A 229 26.27 -10.73 -14.94
N THR A 230 26.08 -11.42 -13.82
CA THR A 230 25.11 -12.51 -13.68
C THR A 230 23.67 -11.99 -13.82
N THR A 231 23.34 -10.89 -13.16
CA THR A 231 21.97 -10.32 -13.22
C THR A 231 21.66 -9.75 -14.61
N LEU A 232 22.65 -9.18 -15.30
CA LEU A 232 22.49 -8.67 -16.67
C LEU A 232 22.27 -9.81 -17.67
N ALA A 233 23.12 -10.84 -17.63
CA ALA A 233 22.96 -12.04 -18.49
C ALA A 233 21.59 -12.69 -18.27
N ARG A 234 21.11 -12.69 -17.02
CA ARG A 234 19.79 -13.22 -16.71
C ARG A 234 18.65 -12.37 -17.26
N ALA A 235 18.80 -11.05 -17.27
CA ALA A 235 17.81 -10.17 -17.90
C ALA A 235 17.72 -10.39 -19.42
N GLU A 236 18.86 -10.66 -20.08
CA GLU A 236 18.90 -11.00 -21.50
C GLU A 236 18.18 -12.34 -21.81
N GLU A 237 18.27 -13.32 -20.90
CA GLU A 237 17.55 -14.60 -21.05
C GLU A 237 16.04 -14.47 -20.75
N VAL A 238 15.67 -13.66 -19.77
CA VAL A 238 14.28 -13.50 -19.32
C VAL A 238 13.48 -12.59 -20.25
N VAL A 239 14.10 -11.56 -20.81
CA VAL A 239 13.44 -10.64 -21.74
C VAL A 239 13.97 -10.89 -23.15
N GLU A 240 13.29 -11.72 -23.91
CA GLU A 240 13.53 -11.94 -25.33
C GLU A 240 12.99 -10.74 -26.12
N ILE A 241 13.86 -10.06 -26.84
CA ILE A 241 13.49 -8.99 -27.77
C ILE A 241 13.23 -9.60 -29.12
N ILE A 242 11.98 -9.53 -29.60
CA ILE A 242 11.60 -10.00 -30.93
C ILE A 242 11.97 -8.95 -31.98
N ASP A 243 11.62 -7.69 -31.68
CA ASP A 243 12.03 -6.50 -32.41
C ASP A 243 11.97 -5.28 -31.50
N ASP A 244 12.14 -4.06 -32.01
CA ASP A 244 12.16 -2.82 -31.22
C ASP A 244 10.83 -2.56 -30.50
N HIS A 245 9.73 -3.23 -30.91
CA HIS A 245 8.37 -2.99 -30.42
C HIS A 245 7.64 -4.26 -29.97
N GLU A 246 8.35 -5.38 -29.81
CA GLU A 246 7.77 -6.61 -29.28
C GLU A 246 8.78 -7.35 -28.37
N VAL A 247 8.31 -7.72 -27.18
CA VAL A 247 9.08 -8.52 -26.21
C VAL A 247 8.31 -9.72 -25.72
N VAL A 248 9.04 -10.79 -25.40
CA VAL A 248 8.52 -11.91 -24.63
C VAL A 248 9.27 -11.98 -23.30
N ILE A 249 8.52 -11.99 -22.19
CA ILE A 249 9.08 -12.08 -20.84
C ILE A 249 8.88 -13.50 -20.32
N HIS A 250 9.97 -14.25 -20.12
CA HIS A 250 10.00 -15.62 -19.64
C HIS A 250 10.16 -15.66 -18.11
N LEU A 251 9.05 -15.71 -17.38
CA LEU A 251 9.08 -15.70 -15.91
C LEU A 251 9.69 -16.99 -15.35
N GLY A 252 10.48 -16.90 -14.30
CA GLY A 252 11.05 -18.06 -13.59
C GLY A 252 10.02 -18.92 -12.86
N ILE A 253 8.82 -18.39 -12.63
CA ILE A 253 7.71 -19.05 -11.92
C ILE A 253 6.42 -18.94 -12.71
N VAL A 254 5.44 -19.82 -12.42
CA VAL A 254 4.06 -19.68 -12.93
C VAL A 254 3.41 -18.51 -12.22
N LEU A 255 3.11 -17.45 -12.96
CA LEU A 255 2.53 -16.24 -12.40
C LEU A 255 1.50 -15.63 -13.36
N PRO A 256 0.27 -16.18 -13.42
CA PRO A 256 -0.81 -15.61 -14.23
C PRO A 256 -1.18 -14.17 -13.82
N GLU A 257 -0.82 -13.77 -12.60
CA GLU A 257 -1.02 -12.44 -12.04
C GLU A 257 0.13 -11.47 -12.36
N ALA A 258 1.02 -11.81 -13.29
CA ALA A 258 2.24 -11.02 -13.55
C ALA A 258 1.99 -9.58 -13.95
N LEU A 259 0.84 -9.24 -14.56
CA LEU A 259 0.49 -7.86 -14.89
C LEU A 259 0.53 -6.93 -13.68
N PHE A 260 0.23 -7.46 -12.48
CA PHE A 260 0.39 -6.69 -11.26
C PHE A 260 1.85 -6.28 -11.03
N ASN A 261 2.81 -7.17 -11.30
CA ASN A 261 4.24 -6.91 -11.12
C ASN A 261 4.83 -6.12 -12.29
N LEU A 262 4.40 -6.43 -13.53
CA LEU A 262 4.94 -5.86 -14.77
C LEU A 262 4.33 -4.51 -15.14
N GLY A 263 3.49 -3.92 -14.28
CA GLY A 263 2.77 -2.67 -14.53
C GLY A 263 2.78 -1.69 -13.37
N LYS A 264 1.93 -0.68 -13.50
CA LYS A 264 1.80 0.46 -12.57
C LYS A 264 1.42 0.05 -11.15
N ARG A 265 0.66 -1.05 -10.99
CA ARG A 265 0.21 -1.50 -9.66
C ARG A 265 1.34 -1.89 -8.72
N ARG A 266 2.47 -2.38 -9.27
CA ARG A 266 3.62 -2.83 -8.45
C ARG A 266 4.90 -2.05 -8.69
N ASN A 267 4.84 -0.99 -9.50
CA ASN A 267 5.98 -0.12 -9.75
C ASN A 267 7.15 -0.82 -10.46
N MET A 268 6.88 -1.28 -11.68
CA MET A 268 7.91 -1.52 -12.67
C MET A 268 7.89 -0.36 -13.68
N PRO A 269 8.33 0.85 -13.30
CA PRO A 269 8.42 1.95 -14.23
C PRO A 269 9.43 1.61 -15.31
N ILE A 270 9.19 2.07 -16.51
CA ILE A 270 10.15 1.90 -17.57
C ILE A 270 11.17 3.03 -17.49
N GLU A 271 12.46 2.66 -17.51
CA GLU A 271 13.62 3.55 -17.43
C GLU A 271 14.40 3.51 -18.74
N SER A 272 14.94 4.66 -19.14
CA SER A 272 15.72 4.77 -20.38
C SER A 272 17.08 4.09 -20.27
N LYS A 273 17.32 3.10 -21.12
CA LYS A 273 18.64 2.47 -21.29
C LYS A 273 19.67 3.47 -21.84
N ALA A 274 19.26 4.31 -22.79
CA ALA A 274 20.14 5.33 -23.37
C ALA A 274 20.59 6.36 -22.31
N ARG A 275 19.70 6.74 -21.38
CA ARG A 275 20.07 7.60 -20.27
C ARG A 275 21.02 6.89 -19.31
N TRP A 276 20.75 5.64 -18.94
CA TRP A 276 21.66 4.85 -18.11
C TRP A 276 23.06 4.81 -18.70
N ASP A 277 23.19 4.55 -19.99
CA ASP A 277 24.48 4.51 -20.69
C ASP A 277 25.20 5.86 -20.69
N ALA A 278 24.45 6.96 -20.66
CA ALA A 278 25.00 8.31 -20.66
C ALA A 278 25.45 8.79 -19.27
N VAL A 279 24.69 8.45 -18.20
CA VAL A 279 24.89 9.07 -16.87
C VAL A 279 25.24 8.06 -15.76
N GLY A 280 25.05 6.76 -15.99
CA GLY A 280 25.29 5.70 -15.02
C GLY A 280 24.37 5.74 -13.79
N ASP A 281 24.65 4.85 -12.83
CA ASP A 281 23.84 4.71 -11.61
C ASP A 281 23.71 6.00 -10.80
N GLU A 282 24.78 6.76 -10.65
CA GLU A 282 24.78 8.02 -9.90
C GLU A 282 23.90 9.08 -10.56
N GLY A 283 24.03 9.28 -11.88
CA GLY A 283 23.22 10.25 -12.62
C GLY A 283 21.74 9.90 -12.69
N MET A 284 21.37 8.60 -12.59
CA MET A 284 19.96 8.20 -12.45
C MET A 284 19.34 8.77 -11.17
N GLY A 285 20.12 8.96 -10.11
CA GLY A 285 19.66 9.53 -8.84
C GLY A 285 19.55 11.05 -8.81
N GLU A 286 20.20 11.77 -9.73
CA GLU A 286 20.21 13.23 -9.73
C GLU A 286 18.88 13.83 -10.20
N LYS A 287 18.24 13.22 -11.22
CA LYS A 287 17.01 13.71 -11.84
C LYS A 287 16.10 12.53 -12.22
N MET A 288 14.80 12.72 -12.18
CA MET A 288 13.83 11.79 -12.78
C MET A 288 13.64 12.16 -14.25
N VAL A 289 13.68 11.16 -15.13
CA VAL A 289 13.45 11.31 -16.57
C VAL A 289 12.62 10.14 -17.05
N GLY A 290 11.41 10.39 -17.50
CA GLY A 290 10.48 9.39 -17.98
C GLY A 290 9.90 9.71 -19.34
N THR A 291 8.79 9.07 -19.66
CA THR A 291 7.97 9.32 -20.85
C THR A 291 6.63 9.95 -20.47
N GLY A 292 6.40 10.22 -19.20
CA GLY A 292 5.13 10.68 -18.66
C GLY A 292 4.81 12.15 -18.94
N PRO A 293 3.57 12.58 -18.61
CA PRO A 293 3.05 13.92 -18.93
C PRO A 293 3.62 15.05 -18.05
N LEU A 294 4.45 14.72 -17.05
CA LEU A 294 5.05 15.69 -16.14
C LEU A 294 6.58 15.50 -16.12
N GLN A 295 7.33 16.60 -16.26
CA GLN A 295 8.78 16.64 -16.21
C GLN A 295 9.25 17.08 -14.83
N PHE A 296 10.20 16.35 -14.26
CA PHE A 296 10.82 16.71 -13.00
C PHE A 296 11.60 18.03 -13.12
N VAL A 297 11.34 18.97 -12.22
CA VAL A 297 12.04 20.24 -12.12
C VAL A 297 13.05 20.20 -11.00
N GLU A 298 12.58 20.01 -9.75
CA GLU A 298 13.44 19.97 -8.58
C GLU A 298 12.86 19.15 -7.43
N ARG A 299 13.75 18.71 -6.56
CA ARG A 299 13.44 18.15 -5.25
C ARG A 299 14.21 18.93 -4.19
N VAL A 300 13.49 19.41 -3.18
CA VAL A 300 14.08 19.95 -1.96
C VAL A 300 13.75 19.01 -0.83
N GLU A 301 14.78 18.31 -0.33
CA GLU A 301 14.66 17.27 0.68
C GLU A 301 13.85 17.73 1.89
N GLY A 302 12.85 16.94 2.30
CA GLY A 302 11.96 17.25 3.41
C GLY A 302 10.99 18.41 3.16
N SER A 303 10.97 19.00 1.98
CA SER A 303 10.14 20.17 1.65
C SER A 303 9.16 19.90 0.51
N HIS A 304 9.66 19.74 -0.71
CA HIS A 304 8.78 19.59 -1.87
C HIS A 304 9.45 18.89 -3.06
N VAL A 305 8.60 18.47 -4.01
CA VAL A 305 9.01 18.07 -5.36
C VAL A 305 8.13 18.82 -6.36
N LEU A 306 8.75 19.41 -7.37
CA LEU A 306 8.11 20.24 -8.40
C LEU A 306 8.27 19.62 -9.78
N TYR A 307 7.23 19.76 -10.59
CA TYR A 307 7.16 19.28 -11.97
C TYR A 307 6.55 20.32 -12.89
N ASP A 308 7.02 20.38 -14.13
CA ASP A 308 6.36 21.09 -15.22
C ASP A 308 5.51 20.11 -16.05
N ALA A 309 4.29 20.50 -16.38
CA ALA A 309 3.46 19.74 -17.31
C ALA A 309 3.97 19.94 -18.74
N VAL A 310 3.95 18.86 -19.53
CA VAL A 310 4.29 18.94 -20.96
C VAL A 310 3.13 19.57 -21.76
N ASP A 311 3.45 20.19 -22.89
CA ASP A 311 2.45 20.79 -23.76
C ASP A 311 1.85 19.79 -24.77
N GLU A 312 2.53 18.68 -25.00
CA GLU A 312 2.11 17.61 -25.88
C GLU A 312 2.43 16.26 -25.25
N HIS A 313 1.46 15.35 -25.24
CA HIS A 313 1.64 13.98 -24.75
C HIS A 313 0.67 13.02 -25.42
N TRP A 314 1.12 11.80 -25.71
CA TRP A 314 0.33 10.79 -26.42
C TRP A 314 -0.92 10.31 -25.65
N ARG A 315 -0.93 10.43 -24.32
CA ARG A 315 -2.01 9.92 -23.45
C ARG A 315 -2.86 11.05 -22.86
N VAL A 316 -2.24 12.04 -22.25
CA VAL A 316 -2.94 13.13 -21.56
C VAL A 316 -2.02 14.36 -21.45
N VAL A 317 -2.58 15.53 -21.63
CA VAL A 317 -1.92 16.79 -21.28
C VAL A 317 -2.61 17.33 -20.03
N PRO A 318 -1.86 17.53 -18.91
CA PRO A 318 -2.44 18.02 -17.66
C PRO A 318 -3.14 19.39 -17.82
N ASP A 319 -4.22 19.60 -17.11
CA ASP A 319 -5.03 20.82 -17.12
C ASP A 319 -4.44 21.94 -16.24
N TYR A 320 -3.12 21.86 -15.97
CA TYR A 320 -2.33 22.81 -15.21
C TYR A 320 -0.89 22.85 -15.77
N HIS A 321 -0.14 23.92 -15.44
CA HIS A 321 1.25 24.08 -15.90
C HIS A 321 2.26 23.41 -14.96
N GLN A 322 2.00 23.40 -13.65
CA GLN A 322 2.90 22.80 -12.65
C GLN A 322 2.15 21.91 -11.66
N LEU A 323 2.83 20.85 -11.21
CA LEU A 323 2.43 20.05 -10.05
C LEU A 323 3.48 20.19 -8.95
N GLU A 324 3.04 20.44 -7.71
CA GLU A 324 3.93 20.51 -6.55
C GLU A 324 3.42 19.59 -5.44
N PHE A 325 4.23 18.63 -5.00
CA PHE A 325 4.03 17.94 -3.72
C PHE A 325 4.73 18.70 -2.61
N ARG A 326 4.02 19.07 -1.55
CA ARG A 326 4.56 19.69 -0.34
C ARG A 326 4.52 18.73 0.83
N ALA A 327 5.68 18.48 1.45
CA ALA A 327 5.77 17.72 2.68
C ALA A 327 5.43 18.62 3.87
N ILE A 328 4.28 18.40 4.48
CA ILE A 328 3.81 19.11 5.67
C ILE A 328 3.41 18.05 6.70
N ALA A 329 4.27 17.79 7.68
CA ALA A 329 4.11 16.68 8.61
C ALA A 329 2.83 16.79 9.46
N GLU A 330 2.55 17.99 9.97
CA GLU A 330 1.43 18.24 10.87
C GLU A 330 0.11 18.44 10.12
N SER A 331 -0.91 17.63 10.43
CA SER A 331 -2.20 17.63 9.75
C SER A 331 -2.92 18.97 9.86
N GLN A 332 -2.90 19.59 11.03
CA GLN A 332 -3.50 20.92 11.24
C GLN A 332 -2.82 22.00 10.38
N THR A 333 -1.52 21.87 10.13
CA THR A 333 -0.80 22.77 9.21
C THR A 333 -1.18 22.52 7.76
N ARG A 334 -1.41 21.23 7.36
CA ARG A 334 -1.96 20.92 6.03
C ARG A 334 -3.35 21.51 5.85
N LEU A 335 -4.22 21.36 6.86
CA LEU A 335 -5.54 21.97 6.84
C LEU A 335 -5.45 23.51 6.71
N ALA A 336 -4.61 24.15 7.51
CA ALA A 336 -4.42 25.61 7.43
C ALA A 336 -3.93 26.05 6.04
N SER A 337 -3.02 25.28 5.43
CA SER A 337 -2.53 25.56 4.07
C SER A 337 -3.61 25.41 3.00
N LEU A 338 -4.54 24.45 3.16
CA LEU A 338 -5.70 24.29 2.28
C LEU A 338 -6.69 25.47 2.47
N LEU A 339 -7.02 25.82 3.72
CA LEU A 339 -7.94 26.90 4.04
C LEU A 339 -7.44 28.29 3.62
N THR A 340 -6.12 28.47 3.49
CA THR A 340 -5.49 29.72 3.05
C THR A 340 -5.07 29.67 1.57
N GLU A 341 -5.52 28.65 0.83
CA GLU A 341 -5.30 28.48 -0.61
C GLU A 341 -3.80 28.38 -1.00
N GLN A 342 -2.93 28.01 -0.05
CA GLN A 342 -1.52 27.75 -0.32
C GLN A 342 -1.32 26.39 -1.00
N VAL A 343 -2.28 25.49 -0.83
CA VAL A 343 -2.37 24.21 -1.54
C VAL A 343 -3.81 24.01 -1.98
N HIS A 344 -4.00 23.19 -3.02
CA HIS A 344 -5.31 22.94 -3.63
C HIS A 344 -5.88 21.58 -3.20
N LEU A 345 -4.99 20.64 -2.82
CA LEU A 345 -5.35 19.35 -2.26
C LEU A 345 -4.54 19.11 -0.98
N ALA A 346 -5.16 18.46 0.01
CA ALA A 346 -4.48 18.13 1.27
C ALA A 346 -4.96 16.80 1.85
N VAL A 347 -4.00 15.98 2.32
CA VAL A 347 -4.29 14.76 3.07
C VAL A 347 -4.53 15.15 4.53
N ILE A 348 -5.77 15.00 5.00
CA ILE A 348 -6.18 15.33 6.36
C ILE A 348 -7.01 14.18 6.96
N GLU A 349 -7.09 14.14 8.29
CA GLU A 349 -7.83 13.07 8.99
C GLU A 349 -9.32 13.14 8.71
N ARG A 350 -9.97 11.97 8.64
CA ARG A 350 -11.41 11.83 8.40
C ARG A 350 -12.27 12.38 9.55
N ALA A 351 -11.75 12.36 10.76
CA ALA A 351 -12.45 12.85 11.95
C ALA A 351 -12.87 14.33 11.85
N ILE A 352 -12.16 15.13 11.04
CA ILE A 352 -12.49 16.55 10.84
C ILE A 352 -13.20 16.83 9.51
N ARG A 353 -13.65 15.79 8.80
CA ARG A 353 -14.32 15.93 7.49
C ARG A 353 -15.48 16.92 7.53
N ASP A 354 -16.37 16.81 8.52
CA ASP A 354 -17.54 17.68 8.64
C ASP A 354 -17.15 19.14 8.84
N GLU A 355 -16.09 19.41 9.59
CA GLU A 355 -15.56 20.76 9.76
C GLU A 355 -15.09 21.34 8.43
N VAL A 356 -14.33 20.56 7.66
CA VAL A 356 -13.74 20.96 6.39
C VAL A 356 -14.83 21.21 5.34
N THR A 357 -15.80 20.28 5.23
CA THR A 357 -16.92 20.42 4.29
C THR A 357 -17.85 21.60 4.65
N SER A 358 -18.06 21.88 5.94
CA SER A 358 -18.83 23.05 6.37
C SER A 358 -18.21 24.39 5.96
N ARG A 359 -16.92 24.40 5.64
CA ARG A 359 -16.18 25.57 5.14
C ARG A 359 -16.15 25.67 3.62
N GLY A 360 -16.84 24.77 2.90
CA GLY A 360 -16.96 24.78 1.44
C GLY A 360 -15.89 24.00 0.69
N PHE A 361 -15.07 23.21 1.39
CA PHE A 361 -14.13 22.27 0.77
C PHE A 361 -14.80 20.91 0.57
N GLU A 362 -14.25 20.09 -0.31
CA GLU A 362 -14.79 18.78 -0.63
C GLU A 362 -13.78 17.68 -0.30
N PHE A 363 -14.26 16.44 -0.19
CA PHE A 363 -13.40 15.26 -0.11
C PHE A 363 -13.61 14.38 -1.33
N VAL A 364 -12.52 14.07 -1.98
CA VAL A 364 -12.48 13.07 -3.04
C VAL A 364 -11.95 11.77 -2.44
N SER A 365 -12.74 10.71 -2.60
CA SER A 365 -12.36 9.36 -2.15
C SER A 365 -11.91 8.52 -3.34
N GLY A 366 -10.93 7.65 -3.13
CA GLY A 366 -10.58 6.62 -4.09
C GLY A 366 -11.79 5.76 -4.43
N VAL A 367 -11.89 5.32 -5.68
CA VAL A 367 -13.01 4.49 -6.17
C VAL A 367 -13.11 3.18 -5.39
N PHE A 368 -11.98 2.64 -4.92
CA PHE A 368 -11.91 1.38 -4.19
C PHE A 368 -11.36 1.57 -2.78
N PRO A 369 -11.69 0.66 -1.84
CA PRO A 369 -11.12 0.65 -0.50
C PRO A 369 -9.66 0.17 -0.52
N GLY A 370 -8.78 0.97 -1.11
CA GLY A 370 -7.37 0.63 -1.35
C GLY A 370 -6.50 0.56 -0.09
N ILE A 371 -7.03 0.92 1.07
CA ILE A 371 -6.34 0.79 2.35
C ILE A 371 -6.97 -0.37 3.12
N GLN A 372 -6.29 -1.52 3.12
CA GLN A 372 -6.63 -2.66 3.95
C GLN A 372 -5.76 -2.64 5.19
N HIS A 373 -6.37 -2.36 6.34
CA HIS A 373 -5.65 -2.26 7.59
C HIS A 373 -5.71 -3.55 8.39
N HIS A 374 -4.56 -4.01 8.83
CA HIS A 374 -4.41 -5.18 9.71
C HIS A 374 -3.19 -5.01 10.61
N TRP A 375 -3.13 -5.77 11.69
CA TRP A 375 -1.98 -5.83 12.56
C TRP A 375 -1.35 -7.20 12.50
N THR A 376 -0.04 -7.27 12.41
CA THR A 376 0.71 -8.52 12.30
C THR A 376 1.47 -8.80 13.59
N PHE A 377 1.45 -10.08 13.98
CA PHE A 377 2.15 -10.60 15.15
C PHE A 377 3.59 -10.94 14.77
N TYR A 378 4.56 -10.20 15.30
CA TYR A 378 5.96 -10.42 14.99
C TYR A 378 6.59 -11.51 15.88
N GLY A 379 7.56 -12.21 15.31
CA GLY A 379 8.32 -13.25 16.00
C GLY A 379 7.76 -14.65 15.81
N ASN A 380 6.76 -14.87 14.95
CA ASN A 380 6.22 -16.20 14.65
C ASN A 380 7.03 -16.88 13.52
N TYR A 381 8.32 -17.09 13.77
CA TYR A 381 9.29 -17.61 12.78
C TYR A 381 9.47 -19.13 12.92
N HIS A 382 8.37 -19.90 12.79
CA HIS A 382 8.36 -21.35 13.01
C HIS A 382 9.26 -22.15 12.06
N THR A 383 9.61 -21.59 10.92
CA THR A 383 10.54 -22.17 9.94
C THR A 383 12.01 -21.79 10.18
N GLU A 384 12.27 -20.83 11.08
CA GLU A 384 13.60 -20.30 11.40
C GLU A 384 13.85 -20.42 12.93
N PRO A 385 13.95 -21.65 13.48
CA PRO A 385 13.96 -21.88 14.93
C PRO A 385 15.13 -21.19 15.68
N GLU A 386 16.21 -20.88 14.99
CA GLU A 386 17.36 -20.16 15.55
C GLU A 386 17.07 -18.68 15.83
N THR A 387 16.03 -18.12 15.18
CA THR A 387 15.59 -16.74 15.37
C THR A 387 14.35 -16.64 16.25
N LEU A 388 13.74 -17.77 16.61
CA LEU A 388 12.52 -17.83 17.40
C LEU A 388 12.82 -17.52 18.88
N ASP A 389 12.13 -16.52 19.44
CA ASP A 389 12.12 -16.30 20.89
C ASP A 389 11.02 -17.18 21.54
N PRO A 390 11.37 -18.27 22.21
CA PRO A 390 10.37 -19.17 22.79
C PRO A 390 9.59 -18.56 23.97
N THR A 391 10.01 -17.41 24.47
CA THR A 391 9.31 -16.69 25.55
C THR A 391 8.25 -15.71 25.03
N ASN A 392 8.16 -15.50 23.71
CA ASN A 392 7.18 -14.61 23.10
C ASN A 392 5.75 -15.17 23.28
N PRO A 393 4.87 -14.52 24.07
CA PRO A 393 3.52 -15.00 24.31
C PRO A 393 2.68 -15.12 23.02
N MET A 394 2.99 -14.30 22.01
CA MET A 394 2.26 -14.28 20.72
C MET A 394 2.54 -15.51 19.85
N LEU A 395 3.43 -16.43 20.26
CA LEU A 395 3.58 -17.75 19.64
C LEU A 395 2.36 -18.65 19.94
N ILE A 396 1.65 -18.39 21.04
CA ILE A 396 0.51 -19.17 21.49
C ILE A 396 -0.74 -18.70 20.74
N LYS A 397 -1.42 -19.63 20.09
CA LYS A 397 -2.63 -19.36 19.30
C LYS A 397 -3.71 -18.69 20.13
N GLU A 398 -3.98 -19.19 21.33
CA GLU A 398 -5.01 -18.71 22.25
C GLU A 398 -4.73 -17.26 22.70
N VAL A 399 -3.45 -16.88 22.83
CA VAL A 399 -3.05 -15.49 23.08
C VAL A 399 -3.41 -14.59 21.89
N ARG A 400 -3.11 -15.01 20.66
CA ARG A 400 -3.49 -14.24 19.47
C ARG A 400 -5.01 -14.15 19.31
N GLN A 401 -5.74 -15.21 19.64
CA GLN A 401 -7.21 -15.22 19.67
C GLN A 401 -7.76 -14.24 20.72
N ALA A 402 -7.18 -14.24 21.93
CA ALA A 402 -7.57 -13.31 22.98
C ALA A 402 -7.37 -11.85 22.53
N MET A 403 -6.20 -11.56 21.92
CA MET A 403 -5.95 -10.22 21.37
C MET A 403 -6.92 -9.86 20.26
N ALA A 404 -7.33 -10.82 19.41
CA ALA A 404 -8.32 -10.57 18.37
C ALA A 404 -9.71 -10.25 18.92
N LYS A 405 -10.13 -10.95 19.99
CA LYS A 405 -11.42 -10.75 20.67
C LYS A 405 -11.47 -9.49 21.54
N ALA A 406 -10.32 -8.97 21.95
CA ALA A 406 -10.24 -7.75 22.74
C ALA A 406 -10.61 -6.48 21.96
N VAL A 407 -10.51 -6.49 20.63
CA VAL A 407 -10.59 -5.28 19.81
C VAL A 407 -12.02 -4.96 19.38
N ASN A 408 -12.50 -3.78 19.80
CA ASN A 408 -13.80 -3.24 19.38
C ASN A 408 -13.69 -2.47 18.06
N ARG A 409 -13.69 -3.23 16.96
CA ARG A 409 -13.51 -2.69 15.59
C ARG A 409 -14.59 -1.73 15.19
N GLU A 410 -15.83 -2.03 15.55
CA GLU A 410 -17.00 -1.22 15.23
C GLU A 410 -16.89 0.16 15.89
N ALA A 411 -16.51 0.21 17.16
CA ALA A 411 -16.31 1.49 17.85
C ALA A 411 -15.16 2.32 17.26
N ILE A 412 -14.07 1.66 16.84
CA ILE A 412 -12.95 2.33 16.16
C ILE A 412 -13.39 2.92 14.82
N VAL A 413 -14.15 2.14 14.02
CA VAL A 413 -14.67 2.62 12.73
C VAL A 413 -15.64 3.77 12.93
N GLU A 414 -16.58 3.68 13.88
CA GLU A 414 -17.55 4.74 14.16
C GLU A 414 -16.86 6.05 14.57
N ALA A 415 -15.84 5.95 15.41
CA ALA A 415 -15.17 7.14 15.98
C ALA A 415 -14.13 7.78 15.04
N LEU A 416 -13.36 6.97 14.32
CA LEU A 416 -12.18 7.45 13.61
C LEU A 416 -12.27 7.34 12.09
N LEU A 417 -13.10 6.43 11.57
CA LEU A 417 -13.10 6.06 10.15
C LEU A 417 -14.51 6.01 9.57
N PRO A 418 -15.28 7.11 9.64
CA PRO A 418 -16.64 7.13 9.10
C PRO A 418 -16.65 6.67 7.63
N GLY A 419 -17.48 5.68 7.32
CA GLY A 419 -17.59 5.07 6.00
C GLY A 419 -16.67 3.87 5.72
N ALA A 420 -15.72 3.56 6.60
CA ALA A 420 -14.96 2.31 6.52
C ALA A 420 -15.81 1.09 6.85
N LYS A 421 -15.36 -0.08 6.42
CA LYS A 421 -16.00 -1.37 6.72
C LYS A 421 -15.08 -2.20 7.59
N VAL A 422 -15.63 -2.83 8.64
CA VAL A 422 -14.91 -3.86 9.39
C VAL A 422 -14.58 -5.00 8.43
N GLN A 423 -13.32 -5.38 8.41
CA GLN A 423 -12.80 -6.38 7.49
C GLN A 423 -13.03 -7.78 8.03
N ILE A 424 -13.69 -8.62 7.24
CA ILE A 424 -13.78 -10.05 7.44
C ILE A 424 -12.66 -10.69 6.62
N PRO A 425 -11.91 -11.57 7.16
CA PRO A 425 -10.46 -11.71 7.23
C PRO A 425 -9.64 -11.32 6.01
N SER A 426 -8.55 -10.65 6.25
CA SER A 426 -7.62 -10.09 5.26
C SER A 426 -6.48 -11.00 4.81
N PHE A 427 -6.56 -12.30 5.09
CA PHE A 427 -5.46 -13.20 4.71
C PHE A 427 -5.40 -13.44 3.21
N VAL A 428 -6.54 -13.35 2.55
CA VAL A 428 -6.72 -13.41 1.12
C VAL A 428 -7.30 -12.08 0.69
N LYS A 429 -6.52 -11.29 -0.01
CA LYS A 429 -6.90 -9.93 -0.37
C LYS A 429 -7.80 -9.87 -1.60
N PHE A 430 -8.46 -8.74 -1.80
CA PHE A 430 -9.50 -8.52 -2.80
C PHE A 430 -9.11 -8.93 -4.20
N THR A 431 -9.98 -9.70 -4.80
CA THR A 431 -9.88 -10.26 -6.13
C THR A 431 -10.31 -9.28 -7.21
N GLU A 432 -11.27 -8.41 -6.91
CA GLU A 432 -11.81 -7.45 -7.88
C GLU A 432 -10.79 -6.39 -8.28
N LEU A 433 -9.88 -6.06 -7.38
CA LEU A 433 -8.86 -5.03 -7.61
C LEU A 433 -7.60 -5.54 -8.32
N ASP A 434 -7.41 -6.86 -8.45
CA ASP A 434 -6.29 -7.44 -9.20
C ASP A 434 -6.50 -7.38 -10.73
N GLY A 435 -7.70 -6.94 -11.16
CA GLY A 435 -8.13 -7.09 -12.55
C GLY A 435 -8.37 -8.56 -12.93
N GLN A 436 -8.30 -9.46 -11.95
CA GLN A 436 -8.63 -10.87 -12.09
C GLN A 436 -9.76 -11.20 -11.13
N ASN A 437 -10.85 -11.69 -11.67
CA ASN A 437 -11.95 -12.17 -10.86
C ASN A 437 -11.63 -13.61 -10.41
N TRP A 438 -11.39 -13.79 -9.11
CA TRP A 438 -11.16 -15.09 -8.48
C TRP A 438 -12.42 -15.55 -7.71
N PRO A 439 -13.50 -15.98 -8.39
CA PRO A 439 -14.72 -16.38 -7.71
C PRO A 439 -14.43 -17.56 -6.78
N GLY A 440 -14.87 -17.43 -5.54
CA GLY A 440 -14.69 -18.46 -4.53
C GLY A 440 -13.35 -18.41 -3.77
N LEU A 441 -12.52 -17.37 -3.95
CA LEU A 441 -11.32 -17.18 -3.15
C LEU A 441 -11.66 -16.91 -1.68
N ILE A 442 -12.69 -16.14 -1.41
CA ILE A 442 -13.20 -15.90 -0.04
C ILE A 442 -14.05 -17.08 0.38
N ASN A 443 -13.66 -17.75 1.48
CA ASN A 443 -14.45 -18.82 2.06
C ASN A 443 -15.66 -18.25 2.80
N PRO A 444 -16.92 -18.57 2.43
CA PRO A 444 -18.11 -18.08 3.12
C PRO A 444 -18.15 -18.43 4.61
N GLU A 445 -17.56 -19.56 5.00
CA GLU A 445 -17.48 -20.00 6.39
C GLU A 445 -16.73 -19.03 7.30
N TRP A 446 -15.83 -18.20 6.74
CA TRP A 446 -15.15 -17.18 7.53
C TRP A 446 -16.13 -16.16 8.11
N SER A 447 -17.10 -15.72 7.32
CA SER A 447 -18.14 -14.81 7.80
C SER A 447 -19.05 -15.45 8.83
N GLU A 448 -19.43 -16.74 8.63
CA GLU A 448 -20.29 -17.48 9.54
C GLU A 448 -19.63 -17.70 10.91
N ARG A 449 -18.31 -17.89 10.93
CA ARG A 449 -17.52 -18.14 12.15
C ARG A 449 -16.93 -16.87 12.77
N TRP A 450 -17.10 -15.71 12.13
CA TRP A 450 -16.43 -14.47 12.52
C TRP A 450 -16.64 -14.10 13.98
N ASP A 451 -17.88 -14.03 14.44
CA ASP A 451 -18.19 -13.61 15.81
C ASP A 451 -17.59 -14.57 16.84
N ALA A 452 -17.61 -15.87 16.56
CA ALA A 452 -17.03 -16.88 17.44
C ALA A 452 -15.50 -16.78 17.53
N MET A 453 -14.83 -16.44 16.43
CA MET A 453 -13.37 -16.43 16.33
C MET A 453 -12.78 -15.05 16.65
N TYR A 454 -13.32 -13.97 16.06
CA TYR A 454 -12.75 -12.62 16.05
C TYR A 454 -13.67 -11.56 16.67
N GLY A 455 -14.95 -11.86 16.93
CA GLY A 455 -15.94 -10.93 17.49
C GLY A 455 -15.49 -10.35 18.83
N TYR A 456 -15.84 -9.09 19.08
CA TYR A 456 -15.50 -8.37 20.31
C TYR A 456 -16.12 -9.04 21.55
N ASP A 457 -15.26 -9.60 22.38
CA ASP A 457 -15.64 -10.28 23.62
C ASP A 457 -14.48 -10.22 24.63
N PRO A 458 -14.36 -9.13 25.40
CA PRO A 458 -13.25 -8.96 26.33
C PRO A 458 -13.28 -9.95 27.51
N ASP A 459 -14.44 -10.53 27.86
CA ASP A 459 -14.52 -11.55 28.90
C ASP A 459 -13.93 -12.87 28.41
N ALA A 460 -14.32 -13.34 27.24
CA ALA A 460 -13.70 -14.51 26.60
C ALA A 460 -12.18 -14.29 26.34
N ALA A 461 -11.78 -13.07 26.00
CA ALA A 461 -10.35 -12.75 25.85
C ALA A 461 -9.56 -12.95 27.15
N ARG A 462 -10.10 -12.52 28.29
CA ARG A 462 -9.45 -12.76 29.60
C ARG A 462 -9.38 -14.25 29.96
N GLU A 463 -10.44 -15.00 29.66
CA GLU A 463 -10.47 -16.46 29.88
C GLU A 463 -9.42 -17.17 29.04
N LEU A 464 -9.27 -16.80 27.76
CA LEU A 464 -8.23 -17.34 26.87
C LEU A 464 -6.82 -17.02 27.37
N LEU A 465 -6.56 -15.78 27.81
CA LEU A 465 -5.26 -15.40 28.41
C LEU A 465 -4.96 -16.21 29.66
N ALA A 466 -5.94 -16.37 30.55
CA ALA A 466 -5.78 -17.15 31.77
C ALA A 466 -5.49 -18.63 31.47
N ALA A 467 -6.19 -19.22 30.51
CA ALA A 467 -5.96 -20.60 30.06
C ALA A 467 -4.59 -20.79 29.42
N ALA A 468 -4.07 -19.77 28.73
CA ALA A 468 -2.73 -19.75 28.17
C ALA A 468 -1.61 -19.48 29.19
N GLY A 469 -1.95 -19.22 30.47
CA GLY A 469 -0.99 -18.95 31.54
C GLY A 469 -0.65 -17.47 31.73
N TYR A 470 -1.40 -16.57 31.14
CA TYR A 470 -1.19 -15.10 31.18
C TYR A 470 -2.35 -14.36 31.87
N ALA A 471 -2.88 -14.91 32.97
CA ALA A 471 -3.96 -14.26 33.73
C ALA A 471 -3.60 -12.85 34.24
N ASP A 472 -2.31 -12.59 34.50
CA ASP A 472 -1.79 -11.27 34.92
C ASP A 472 -1.36 -10.39 33.74
N GLY A 473 -1.65 -10.82 32.51
CA GLY A 473 -1.22 -10.17 31.28
C GLY A 473 0.27 -10.26 31.02
N PHE A 474 0.75 -9.54 30.00
CA PHE A 474 2.16 -9.41 29.65
C PHE A 474 2.42 -8.06 28.99
N GLU A 475 3.70 -7.64 29.00
CA GLU A 475 4.15 -6.45 28.30
C GLU A 475 4.46 -6.78 26.84
N PHE A 476 4.09 -5.87 25.91
CA PHE A 476 4.44 -6.00 24.50
C PHE A 476 4.51 -4.63 23.82
N THR A 477 5.15 -4.57 22.65
CA THR A 477 5.22 -3.36 21.84
C THR A 477 4.07 -3.29 20.86
N LEU A 478 3.36 -2.16 20.84
CA LEU A 478 2.40 -1.79 19.81
C LEU A 478 3.05 -0.77 18.87
N ALA A 479 3.57 -1.25 17.75
CA ALA A 479 4.35 -0.44 16.83
C ALA A 479 3.46 0.27 15.80
N LEU A 480 3.62 1.59 15.71
CA LEU A 480 2.90 2.48 14.80
C LEU A 480 3.83 2.94 13.69
N ASP A 481 3.34 2.93 12.45
CA ASP A 481 4.03 3.53 11.31
C ASP A 481 3.36 4.85 10.94
N SER A 482 3.97 5.95 11.36
CA SER A 482 3.46 7.31 11.12
C SER A 482 3.50 7.74 9.64
N ASN A 483 4.22 7.00 8.79
CA ASN A 483 4.20 7.20 7.34
C ASN A 483 3.14 6.33 6.62
N SER A 484 2.20 5.78 7.37
CA SER A 484 1.09 5.01 6.82
C SER A 484 0.24 5.86 5.87
N ALA A 485 -0.33 5.21 4.85
CA ALA A 485 -1.39 5.78 4.03
C ALA A 485 -2.70 6.06 4.82
N LEU A 486 -2.72 5.71 6.09
CA LEU A 486 -3.82 5.90 7.04
C LEU A 486 -3.41 6.96 8.07
N PRO A 487 -3.81 8.22 7.93
CA PRO A 487 -3.45 9.31 8.85
C PRO A 487 -3.84 9.03 10.30
N GLU A 488 -4.94 8.30 10.50
CA GLU A 488 -5.52 7.95 11.80
C GLU A 488 -4.75 6.84 12.56
N ILE A 489 -3.63 6.35 12.04
CA ILE A 489 -2.91 5.18 12.60
C ILE A 489 -2.51 5.36 14.06
N ILE A 490 -2.20 6.58 14.49
CA ILE A 490 -1.81 6.89 15.87
C ILE A 490 -3.03 6.75 16.79
N ASP A 491 -4.16 7.33 16.40
CA ASP A 491 -5.39 7.29 17.19
C ASP A 491 -5.96 5.86 17.26
N ILE A 492 -5.87 5.12 16.16
CA ILE A 492 -6.22 3.69 16.12
C ILE A 492 -5.33 2.90 17.08
N GLY A 493 -4.02 3.18 17.09
CA GLY A 493 -3.09 2.54 18.02
C GLY A 493 -3.40 2.84 19.49
N GLN A 494 -3.83 4.06 19.81
CA GLN A 494 -4.27 4.43 21.16
C GLN A 494 -5.56 3.69 21.54
N ALA A 495 -6.54 3.62 20.65
CA ALA A 495 -7.77 2.86 20.88
C ALA A 495 -7.49 1.37 21.13
N LEU A 496 -6.63 0.77 20.33
CA LEU A 496 -6.18 -0.61 20.53
C LEU A 496 -5.47 -0.82 21.87
N ALA A 497 -4.63 0.13 22.27
CA ALA A 497 -3.95 0.05 23.57
C ALA A 497 -4.96 -0.01 24.72
N LEU A 498 -6.01 0.83 24.67
CA LEU A 498 -7.08 0.82 25.68
C LEU A 498 -7.85 -0.52 25.68
N ASP A 499 -8.17 -1.07 24.50
CA ASP A 499 -8.82 -2.38 24.39
C ASP A 499 -7.95 -3.50 24.98
N PHE A 500 -6.64 -3.49 24.75
CA PHE A 500 -5.72 -4.48 25.32
C PHE A 500 -5.52 -4.29 26.83
N GLU A 501 -5.43 -3.07 27.33
CA GLU A 501 -5.38 -2.77 28.76
C GLU A 501 -6.63 -3.25 29.48
N ASN A 502 -7.81 -3.16 28.84
CA ASN A 502 -9.07 -3.63 29.39
C ASN A 502 -9.07 -5.15 29.66
N ILE A 503 -8.29 -5.94 28.95
CA ILE A 503 -8.12 -7.39 29.19
C ILE A 503 -6.88 -7.73 30.02
N GLY A 504 -6.19 -6.74 30.58
CA GLY A 504 -5.03 -6.90 31.46
C GLY A 504 -3.67 -6.95 30.76
N LEU A 505 -3.60 -6.78 29.45
CA LEU A 505 -2.34 -6.65 28.71
C LEU A 505 -1.70 -5.27 28.94
N LYS A 506 -0.40 -5.16 28.69
CA LYS A 506 0.39 -3.95 28.95
C LYS A 506 1.11 -3.49 27.68
N PRO A 507 0.37 -2.86 26.72
CA PRO A 507 0.95 -2.36 25.49
C PRO A 507 1.85 -1.15 25.74
N THR A 508 3.00 -1.09 25.05
CA THR A 508 3.82 0.10 24.94
C THR A 508 3.74 0.63 23.52
N LEU A 509 3.14 1.81 23.33
CA LEU A 509 3.05 2.47 22.04
C LEU A 509 4.45 2.93 21.60
N ALA A 510 4.85 2.54 20.41
CA ALA A 510 6.12 2.92 19.81
C ALA A 510 5.91 3.42 18.36
N ASN A 511 6.17 4.70 18.15
CA ASN A 511 6.22 5.24 16.80
C ASN A 511 7.58 4.91 16.19
N ILE A 512 7.62 3.98 15.25
CA ILE A 512 8.84 3.47 14.64
C ILE A 512 8.83 3.84 13.16
N GLU A 513 9.91 4.49 12.72
CA GLU A 513 10.10 4.83 11.32
C GLU A 513 10.13 3.55 10.45
N ALA A 514 9.42 3.59 9.29
CA ALA A 514 9.18 2.43 8.41
C ALA A 514 10.47 1.73 7.94
N SER A 515 11.53 2.45 7.67
CA SER A 515 12.81 1.86 7.24
C SER A 515 13.48 1.08 8.36
N LYS A 516 13.40 1.59 9.58
CA LYS A 516 13.96 0.95 10.78
C LYS A 516 13.22 -0.35 11.09
N ILE A 517 11.89 -0.32 11.14
CA ILE A 517 11.11 -1.53 11.40
C ILE A 517 11.35 -2.58 10.31
N ARG A 518 11.48 -2.16 9.04
CA ARG A 518 11.79 -3.06 7.92
C ARG A 518 13.17 -3.68 8.05
N SER A 519 14.18 -2.93 8.46
CA SER A 519 15.53 -3.45 8.70
C SER A 519 15.53 -4.51 9.80
N GLN A 520 14.89 -4.23 10.92
CA GLN A 520 14.76 -5.16 12.05
C GLN A 520 13.95 -6.42 11.66
N ARG A 521 12.90 -6.28 10.83
CA ARG A 521 12.16 -7.44 10.28
C ARG A 521 13.06 -8.34 9.45
N ARG A 522 13.88 -7.76 8.57
CA ARG A 522 14.83 -8.53 7.75
C ARG A 522 15.87 -9.26 8.59
N ALA A 523 16.26 -8.67 9.71
CA ALA A 523 17.21 -9.26 10.65
C ALA A 523 16.58 -10.25 11.64
N ARG A 524 15.23 -10.42 11.63
CA ARG A 524 14.48 -11.23 12.62
C ARG A 524 14.70 -10.78 14.07
N GLU A 525 14.89 -9.50 14.27
CA GLU A 525 15.17 -8.90 15.60
C GLU A 525 13.91 -8.44 16.34
N ILE A 526 12.73 -8.53 15.70
CA ILE A 526 11.47 -8.07 16.27
C ILE A 526 10.69 -9.26 16.81
N HIS A 527 10.49 -9.27 18.12
CA HIS A 527 9.68 -10.24 18.84
C HIS A 527 8.69 -9.51 19.75
N ASN A 528 7.67 -10.20 20.20
CA ASN A 528 6.69 -9.66 21.16
C ASN A 528 6.16 -8.27 20.76
N THR A 529 5.87 -8.11 19.48
CA THR A 529 5.45 -6.85 18.88
C THR A 529 4.23 -7.09 18.00
N LEU A 530 3.22 -6.26 18.17
CA LEU A 530 2.08 -6.14 17.25
C LEU A 530 2.28 -4.85 16.44
N ALA A 531 2.36 -4.96 15.13
CA ALA A 531 2.58 -3.78 14.29
C ALA A 531 1.48 -3.60 13.25
N GLY A 532 0.99 -2.37 13.16
CA GLY A 532 0.01 -1.96 12.16
C GLY A 532 0.61 -1.96 10.76
N SER A 533 -0.18 -2.39 9.79
CA SER A 533 0.14 -2.31 8.37
C SER A 533 -1.08 -1.84 7.62
N ALA A 534 -0.91 -0.81 6.81
CA ALA A 534 -1.94 -0.32 5.92
C ALA A 534 -1.42 -0.38 4.48
N GLY A 535 -2.26 -0.80 3.55
CA GLY A 535 -1.93 -0.88 2.15
C GLY A 535 -2.58 -2.06 1.47
N TYR A 536 -2.58 -2.01 0.15
CA TYR A 536 -3.13 -3.03 -0.71
C TYR A 536 -2.02 -3.81 -1.41
N SER A 537 -2.22 -5.12 -1.55
CA SER A 537 -1.38 -6.00 -2.35
C SER A 537 -2.25 -7.09 -2.97
N TYR A 538 -1.84 -7.65 -4.11
CA TYR A 538 -2.51 -8.85 -4.61
C TYR A 538 -2.21 -10.07 -3.72
N THR A 539 -3.10 -11.06 -3.76
CA THR A 539 -3.12 -12.17 -2.80
C THR A 539 -1.79 -12.91 -2.73
N VAL A 540 -1.25 -13.39 -3.85
CA VAL A 540 0.00 -14.19 -3.85
C VAL A 540 1.15 -13.42 -3.23
N TYR A 541 1.35 -12.17 -3.64
CA TYR A 541 2.41 -11.32 -3.09
C TYR A 541 2.23 -11.06 -1.58
N HIS A 542 1.01 -10.87 -1.12
CA HIS A 542 0.73 -10.66 0.30
C HIS A 542 1.07 -11.90 1.12
N LEU A 543 0.64 -13.08 0.65
CA LEU A 543 0.96 -14.35 1.29
C LEU A 543 2.47 -14.60 1.34
N GLU A 544 3.17 -14.40 0.21
CA GLU A 544 4.63 -14.52 0.16
C GLU A 544 5.35 -13.56 1.10
N THR A 545 4.93 -12.29 1.10
CA THR A 545 5.67 -11.25 1.84
C THR A 545 5.53 -11.39 3.34
N LEU A 546 4.36 -11.75 3.85
CA LEU A 546 4.04 -11.72 5.27
C LEU A 546 4.02 -13.09 5.94
N PHE A 547 3.72 -14.15 5.19
CA PHE A 547 3.42 -15.46 5.76
C PHE A 547 4.31 -16.60 5.23
N CYS A 548 5.24 -16.34 4.33
CA CYS A 548 6.18 -17.31 3.79
C CYS A 548 7.61 -16.99 4.23
N THR A 549 8.39 -18.01 4.58
CA THR A 549 9.85 -17.88 4.81
C THR A 549 10.57 -17.28 3.60
N CYS A 550 10.01 -17.50 2.40
CA CYS A 550 10.47 -16.89 1.15
C CYS A 550 10.39 -15.36 1.14
N GLY A 551 9.58 -14.75 1.99
CA GLY A 551 9.42 -13.30 2.11
C GLY A 551 10.52 -12.64 2.95
N SER A 552 11.14 -11.60 2.42
CA SER A 552 12.25 -10.91 3.12
C SER A 552 11.83 -10.18 4.41
N VAL A 553 10.53 -9.98 4.62
CA VAL A 553 9.96 -9.22 5.76
C VAL A 553 8.78 -9.95 6.40
N HIS A 554 8.73 -11.27 6.31
CA HIS A 554 7.64 -12.03 6.90
C HIS A 554 7.57 -11.85 8.43
N THR A 555 6.38 -11.99 8.96
CA THR A 555 6.07 -11.83 10.38
C THR A 555 5.60 -13.14 11.01
N PHE A 556 5.04 -13.99 10.16
CA PHE A 556 4.54 -15.31 10.47
C PHE A 556 5.04 -16.26 9.38
N ALA A 557 5.80 -17.28 9.71
CA ALA A 557 6.31 -18.27 8.77
C ALA A 557 6.05 -19.67 9.32
N ASP A 558 5.40 -20.50 8.48
CA ASP A 558 5.00 -21.85 8.85
C ASP A 558 5.27 -22.82 7.70
N PRO A 559 5.76 -24.04 7.97
CA PRO A 559 6.06 -25.04 6.93
C PRO A 559 4.89 -25.37 6.00
N PHE A 560 3.65 -25.31 6.52
CA PHE A 560 2.44 -25.54 5.71
C PHE A 560 2.28 -24.43 4.66
N ILE A 561 2.46 -23.18 5.06
CA ILE A 561 2.34 -22.03 4.15
C ILE A 561 3.44 -22.09 3.09
N ASP A 562 4.68 -22.36 3.49
CA ASP A 562 5.81 -22.49 2.55
C ASP A 562 5.54 -23.55 1.49
N GLN A 563 5.08 -24.75 1.91
CA GLN A 563 4.71 -25.82 0.98
C GLN A 563 3.62 -25.37 -0.01
N LYS A 564 2.57 -24.68 0.47
CA LYS A 564 1.47 -24.23 -0.38
C LYS A 564 1.89 -23.12 -1.36
N ILE A 565 2.79 -22.25 -0.97
CA ILE A 565 3.36 -21.22 -1.86
C ILE A 565 4.21 -21.90 -2.95
N ASP A 566 5.01 -22.90 -2.61
CA ASP A 566 5.79 -23.65 -3.62
C ASP A 566 4.86 -24.39 -4.61
N GLU A 567 3.77 -24.97 -4.12
CA GLU A 567 2.73 -25.60 -4.96
C GLU A 567 2.09 -24.56 -5.90
N LEU A 568 1.81 -23.36 -5.39
CA LEU A 568 1.21 -22.26 -6.17
C LEU A 568 2.12 -21.83 -7.34
N HIS A 569 3.44 -21.81 -7.13
CA HIS A 569 4.42 -21.37 -8.15
C HIS A 569 4.58 -22.33 -9.34
N VAL A 570 4.01 -23.53 -9.26
CA VAL A 570 4.04 -24.51 -10.34
C VAL A 570 2.65 -24.86 -10.88
N THR A 571 1.60 -24.33 -10.26
CA THR A 571 0.20 -24.61 -10.62
C THR A 571 -0.30 -23.59 -11.63
N VAL A 572 -0.69 -24.03 -12.83
CA VAL A 572 -1.24 -23.16 -13.89
C VAL A 572 -2.76 -23.04 -13.80
N ASP A 573 -3.46 -24.13 -13.44
CA ASP A 573 -4.91 -24.18 -13.38
C ASP A 573 -5.49 -23.17 -12.37
N ALA A 574 -6.32 -22.26 -12.84
CA ALA A 574 -6.87 -21.18 -12.04
C ALA A 574 -7.70 -21.67 -10.84
N THR A 575 -8.46 -22.76 -11.02
CA THR A 575 -9.29 -23.32 -9.94
C THR A 575 -8.43 -23.94 -8.84
N GLN A 576 -7.38 -24.66 -9.24
CA GLN A 576 -6.42 -25.21 -8.27
C GLN A 576 -5.68 -24.10 -7.53
N ARG A 577 -5.25 -23.04 -8.23
CA ARG A 577 -4.63 -21.85 -7.58
C ARG A 577 -5.55 -21.22 -6.53
N ILE A 578 -6.81 -21.02 -6.86
CA ILE A 578 -7.81 -20.50 -5.91
C ILE A 578 -7.92 -21.41 -4.67
N ASN A 579 -7.97 -22.74 -4.87
CA ASN A 579 -8.04 -23.67 -3.76
C ASN A 579 -6.80 -23.61 -2.87
N ILE A 580 -5.61 -23.57 -3.45
CA ILE A 580 -4.35 -23.44 -2.69
C ILE A 580 -4.35 -22.12 -1.88
N MET A 581 -4.69 -20.99 -2.49
CA MET A 581 -4.76 -19.70 -1.80
C MET A 581 -5.80 -19.73 -0.66
N ARG A 582 -6.94 -20.40 -0.88
CA ARG A 582 -7.97 -20.57 0.15
C ARG A 582 -7.50 -21.44 1.30
N GLU A 583 -6.78 -22.52 1.04
CA GLU A 583 -6.19 -23.38 2.08
C GLU A 583 -5.23 -22.61 2.98
N ILE A 584 -4.40 -21.71 2.39
CA ILE A 584 -3.55 -20.79 3.17
C ILE A 584 -4.42 -19.83 3.98
N GLY A 585 -5.48 -19.31 3.38
CA GLY A 585 -6.44 -18.44 4.05
C GLY A 585 -7.12 -19.11 5.24
N ASP A 586 -7.61 -20.34 5.08
CA ASP A 586 -8.22 -21.16 6.14
C ASP A 586 -7.23 -21.40 7.27
N PHE A 587 -5.99 -21.77 6.94
CA PHE A 587 -4.94 -21.94 7.94
C PHE A 587 -4.70 -20.64 8.72
N CYS A 588 -4.56 -19.52 8.03
CA CYS A 588 -4.32 -18.24 8.68
C CYS A 588 -5.52 -17.75 9.50
N TYR A 589 -6.74 -18.00 9.03
CA TYR A 589 -7.96 -17.71 9.77
C TYR A 589 -8.00 -18.47 11.10
N ASP A 590 -7.75 -19.78 11.03
CA ASP A 590 -7.82 -20.66 12.21
C ASP A 590 -6.65 -20.45 13.17
N ASN A 591 -5.51 -19.95 12.70
CA ASN A 591 -4.29 -19.73 13.50
C ASN A 591 -4.04 -18.28 13.91
N PHE A 592 -4.93 -17.35 13.55
CA PHE A 592 -4.76 -15.91 13.86
C PHE A 592 -3.40 -15.38 13.39
N CYS A 593 -3.02 -15.61 12.11
CA CYS A 593 -1.73 -15.16 11.59
C CYS A 593 -1.58 -13.62 11.62
N ALA A 594 -2.69 -12.90 11.58
CA ALA A 594 -2.77 -11.46 11.74
C ALA A 594 -4.08 -11.06 12.43
N LEU A 595 -4.18 -9.81 12.84
CA LEU A 595 -5.36 -9.19 13.39
C LEU A 595 -6.02 -8.32 12.30
N PRO A 596 -7.08 -8.79 11.63
CA PRO A 596 -7.78 -8.00 10.61
C PRO A 596 -8.56 -6.86 11.26
N MET A 597 -8.58 -5.68 10.61
CA MET A 597 -9.23 -4.49 11.14
C MET A 597 -10.35 -3.98 10.21
N PHE A 598 -10.01 -3.25 9.17
CA PHE A 598 -11.00 -2.60 8.31
C PHE A 598 -10.42 -2.26 6.93
N ASP A 599 -11.33 -2.03 5.99
CA ASP A 599 -11.08 -1.54 4.65
C ASP A 599 -11.60 -0.12 4.52
N VAL A 600 -10.78 0.76 3.96
CA VAL A 600 -11.12 2.16 3.77
C VAL A 600 -10.56 2.67 2.44
N ALA A 601 -11.33 3.51 1.75
CA ALA A 601 -10.82 4.24 0.60
C ALA A 601 -9.89 5.37 1.08
N PRO A 602 -8.78 5.66 0.38
CA PRO A 602 -7.99 6.86 0.66
C PRO A 602 -8.80 8.11 0.32
N ASP A 603 -8.73 9.11 1.17
CA ASP A 603 -9.45 10.37 1.01
C ASP A 603 -8.47 11.53 0.93
N ILE A 604 -8.79 12.51 0.08
CA ILE A 604 -8.06 13.78 0.00
C ILE A 604 -9.05 14.95 -0.02
N ALA A 605 -8.78 15.97 0.79
CA ALA A 605 -9.56 17.20 0.77
C ALA A 605 -9.13 18.05 -0.42
N VAL A 606 -10.08 18.65 -1.12
CA VAL A 606 -9.86 19.48 -2.31
C VAL A 606 -10.55 20.85 -2.17
N ASN A 607 -9.95 21.86 -2.79
CA ASN A 607 -10.55 23.19 -2.91
C ASN A 607 -11.35 23.27 -4.23
N PRO A 608 -12.69 23.25 -4.22
CA PRO A 608 -13.51 23.27 -5.42
C PRO A 608 -13.44 24.60 -6.20
N ALA A 609 -12.80 25.64 -5.66
CA ALA A 609 -12.54 26.87 -6.41
C ALA A 609 -11.43 26.70 -7.47
N TYR A 610 -10.60 25.67 -7.34
CA TYR A 610 -9.48 25.37 -8.23
C TYR A 610 -9.58 24.01 -8.91
N ILE A 611 -10.18 23.02 -8.24
CA ILE A 611 -10.29 21.64 -8.72
C ILE A 611 -11.74 21.36 -9.08
N GLU A 612 -12.00 21.15 -10.37
CA GLU A 612 -13.32 20.82 -10.90
C GLU A 612 -13.63 19.33 -10.70
N SER A 613 -12.65 18.46 -11.05
CA SER A 613 -12.78 17.02 -10.80
C SER A 613 -11.42 16.35 -10.55
N TYR A 614 -11.46 15.27 -9.77
CA TYR A 614 -10.33 14.37 -9.57
C TYR A 614 -10.84 12.97 -9.30
N VAL A 615 -10.45 12.00 -10.12
CA VAL A 615 -10.84 10.59 -9.97
C VAL A 615 -9.57 9.72 -9.94
N PHE A 616 -9.44 8.91 -8.92
CA PHE A 616 -8.31 7.99 -8.78
C PHE A 616 -8.77 6.64 -8.19
N PRO A 617 -8.13 5.52 -8.56
CA PRO A 617 -8.60 4.20 -8.16
C PRO A 617 -8.43 3.94 -6.66
N GLY A 618 -7.42 4.50 -6.02
CA GLY A 618 -7.22 4.43 -4.58
C GLY A 618 -6.54 3.17 -4.04
N PHE A 619 -6.32 2.14 -4.85
CA PHE A 619 -5.81 0.84 -4.36
C PHE A 619 -4.29 0.67 -4.45
N ILE A 620 -3.55 1.55 -5.09
CA ILE A 620 -2.09 1.47 -5.13
C ILE A 620 -1.56 1.99 -3.79
N SER A 621 -1.50 1.12 -2.80
CA SER A 621 -1.07 1.43 -1.42
C SER A 621 -1.79 2.62 -0.77
N GLY A 622 -3.04 2.90 -1.18
CA GLY A 622 -3.81 4.05 -0.71
C GLY A 622 -3.32 5.40 -1.21
N PHE A 623 -2.45 5.44 -2.22
CA PHE A 623 -1.89 6.68 -2.72
C PHE A 623 -2.79 7.41 -3.72
N TYR A 624 -2.59 8.70 -3.81
CA TYR A 624 -3.25 9.64 -4.72
C TYR A 624 -2.50 9.62 -6.04
N THR A 625 -2.99 8.79 -6.96
CA THR A 625 -2.40 8.60 -8.29
C THR A 625 -3.22 9.31 -9.35
N HIS A 626 -2.76 9.33 -10.60
CA HIS A 626 -3.50 9.90 -11.71
C HIS A 626 -3.75 11.42 -11.59
N LEU A 627 -2.81 12.14 -10.95
CA LEU A 627 -2.89 13.59 -10.79
C LEU A 627 -2.86 14.33 -12.14
N GLU A 628 -2.29 13.70 -13.15
CA GLU A 628 -2.31 14.17 -14.54
C GLU A 628 -3.72 14.29 -15.15
N TYR A 629 -4.72 13.65 -14.53
CA TYR A 629 -6.14 13.72 -14.93
C TYR A 629 -6.97 14.67 -14.06
N ILE A 630 -6.35 15.47 -13.20
CA ILE A 630 -7.08 16.51 -12.49
C ILE A 630 -7.60 17.53 -13.49
N GLU A 631 -8.91 17.78 -13.45
CA GLU A 631 -9.55 18.87 -14.16
C GLU A 631 -9.61 20.09 -13.27
N THR A 632 -9.18 21.23 -13.77
CA THR A 632 -9.13 22.48 -13.00
C THR A 632 -10.25 23.43 -13.40
N VAL A 633 -10.67 24.26 -12.46
CA VAL A 633 -11.61 25.35 -12.75
C VAL A 633 -10.88 26.41 -13.56
N PRO A 634 -11.37 26.82 -14.74
CA PRO A 634 -10.78 27.88 -15.55
C PRO A 634 -10.63 29.18 -14.74
N GLN A 635 -9.44 29.80 -14.77
CA GLN A 635 -9.14 31.03 -14.02
C GLN A 635 -9.26 32.27 -14.87
#